data_66c74ad3efaa0f33d443bdb4697f0c35
#
_entry.id   66c74ad3efaa0f33d443bdb4697f0c35
#
_cell.length_a   1.000
_cell.length_b   1.000
_cell.length_c   1.000
_cell.angle_alpha   90.00
_cell.angle_beta   90.00
_cell.angle_gamma   90.00
#
_symmetry.space_group_name_H-M   'P 1'
#
loop_
_entity.id
_entity.type
_entity.pdbx_description
1 polymer ?
#
loop_
_entity_poly.entity_id
_entity_poly.type
_entity_poly.pdbx_seq_one_letter_code
_entity_poly.pdbx_strand_id
1 'polypeptide(L)'
;MRYISSLCLLVCCIWLSGCQADENLRSANETGLLITLTDESDHAYARTIPSALEKPVADMFHLRVAYSGTDNVAYDDKCTESILLKEGTYDLTATYGENPVIALDVPYYIGKLESQEVVTGQMTSANISCTVGNALLSVIYNESALKKVYDTYFVTVSVGQESVDLDAISGKSAYFQAGSSVSLVFHGQLAGTGQEVSYDIPAQEKFANIPAKTHVKVTLGVDESSVSSGVGISVEKLETETVSVVETLPSEFMPKPKLEAEGFVNNELSFAETEKKTAVIRLKLASPLQDLKLKFHSTDEKFAGLEAEKEYVLSNAEDKAAIEAALGIVLPDIGATEGSLDFTSLIPQLMTDNGNTVSSTIEVDVEANNRWASEDETVNRVYTLKCNKPEFSISVDEKNCWSREFTIDEVSVMSGDIETIKNNLVYQYWDGIEWKNCMTREFVAGRTQQFSQTAEEISEKSYKVRALYRGAIASNEAEITLEMPEQLPNSGMDEWNVETYIKEGGWFSRDETYYSFNPWKNDEDHFWDTCNDFTTRHRNNSNANIYNYNGFHAVSYVTGRNGLAAELRSTANGRGNMVATFYDFNKVAGELFTGTAKVTMGTSGFFGDADGSKDTYEREKDASFYNRPTALKFWYKYVPYDSDTWKVHVELLDESRNVIIQNDYTSSEIKNDWTETTLPLNYVEGVSYAKCKYIYVIFSSTINSGSNMPYREITQTFYVNGETKTFSPAYVGSVLTIDDISLIYDK
;
A
#
# COMPACT_ATOMS: atom_id res chain seq x y z
N MET A 1 17.32 5.32 22.41
CA MET A 1 18.76 5.54 22.68
C MET A 1 19.04 7.00 22.43
N ARG A 2 19.11 7.73 23.49
CA ARG A 2 20.34 8.28 24.09
C ARG A 2 20.89 9.38 23.21
N TYR A 3 20.81 10.59 23.64
CA TYR A 3 21.55 11.44 24.58
C TYR A 3 22.32 12.45 23.73
N ILE A 4 22.51 13.72 23.98
CA ILE A 4 22.85 14.47 25.19
C ILE A 4 22.84 15.95 24.73
N SER A 5 22.09 16.89 25.27
CA SER A 5 22.36 17.75 26.41
C SER A 5 23.76 18.40 26.43
N SER A 6 23.79 19.71 26.56
CA SER A 6 24.42 20.49 27.62
C SER A 6 24.62 21.93 27.16
N LEU A 7 24.03 22.94 27.74
CA LEU A 7 24.31 23.55 29.06
C LEU A 7 25.72 24.16 29.16
N CYS A 8 25.75 25.48 29.26
CA CYS A 8 26.60 26.32 30.07
C CYS A 8 26.11 27.77 29.92
N LEU A 9 25.42 28.32 30.76
CA LEU A 9 25.55 28.83 32.14
C LEU A 9 26.73 29.78 32.36
N LEU A 10 26.32 31.01 32.66
CA LEU A 10 26.78 31.94 33.70
C LEU A 10 28.19 32.47 33.56
N VAL A 11 28.33 33.79 33.60
CA VAL A 11 28.79 34.52 34.82
C VAL A 11 28.58 36.02 34.62
N CYS A 12 27.88 36.58 35.59
CA CYS A 12 27.86 38.02 35.95
C CYS A 12 29.23 38.59 36.13
N CYS A 13 29.43 39.81 35.69
CA CYS A 13 30.19 40.78 36.48
C CYS A 13 29.68 42.20 36.21
N ILE A 14 29.12 42.75 37.26
CA ILE A 14 28.82 44.15 37.48
C ILE A 14 30.11 44.95 37.43
N TRP A 15 30.12 45.94 36.57
CA TRP A 15 30.93 47.13 36.85
C TRP A 15 30.10 48.37 36.52
N LEU A 16 29.65 48.98 37.60
CA LEU A 16 29.26 50.38 37.63
C LEU A 16 30.51 51.22 37.35
N SER A 17 30.49 51.92 36.25
CA SER A 17 31.30 53.12 36.08
C SER A 17 30.43 54.09 35.28
N GLY A 18 30.02 55.10 35.95
CA GLY A 18 29.42 56.27 35.32
C GLY A 18 30.32 56.80 34.22
N CYS A 19 29.75 56.92 33.09
CA CYS A 19 30.26 57.90 32.11
C CYS A 19 29.30 59.06 32.09
N GLN A 20 29.81 60.14 32.58
CA GLN A 20 29.32 61.45 32.29
C GLN A 20 28.98 61.52 30.78
N ALA A 21 27.80 62.05 30.52
CA ALA A 21 27.53 62.60 29.21
C ALA A 21 28.68 63.52 28.85
N ASP A 22 29.41 63.16 27.79
CA ASP A 22 30.20 64.12 27.08
C ASP A 22 29.21 65.16 26.53
N GLU A 23 28.96 66.17 27.28
CA GLU A 23 28.54 67.44 26.70
C GLU A 23 29.68 67.82 25.77
N ASN A 24 29.51 67.41 24.51
CA ASN A 24 30.34 67.89 23.42
C ASN A 24 30.41 69.43 23.56
N LEU A 25 31.57 69.86 23.77
CA LEU A 25 31.99 71.25 23.54
C LEU A 25 31.65 71.60 22.08
N ARG A 26 30.37 71.88 21.82
CA ARG A 26 29.95 72.65 20.65
C ARG A 26 30.42 74.07 20.88
N SER A 27 31.17 74.56 19.96
CA SER A 27 31.75 75.90 20.03
C SER A 27 30.67 76.91 20.41
N ALA A 28 30.93 77.75 21.38
CA ALA A 28 30.01 78.72 21.98
C ALA A 28 29.50 79.83 21.00
N ASN A 29 29.41 79.57 19.68
CA ASN A 29 29.00 80.52 18.66
C ASN A 29 28.19 79.91 17.51
N GLU A 30 27.68 78.67 17.57
CA GLU A 30 26.83 78.11 16.54
C GLU A 30 25.41 78.67 16.66
N THR A 31 24.83 79.10 15.54
CA THR A 31 23.47 79.58 15.42
C THR A 31 22.64 78.64 14.59
N GLY A 32 21.50 78.14 15.10
CA GLY A 32 20.72 77.17 14.38
C GLY A 32 19.60 76.51 15.20
N LEU A 33 19.14 75.35 14.75
CA LEU A 33 18.10 74.58 15.41
C LEU A 33 18.59 73.16 15.77
N LEU A 34 18.18 72.70 16.92
CA LEU A 34 18.17 71.29 17.34
C LEU A 34 16.77 70.76 17.04
N ILE A 35 16.70 69.81 16.09
CA ILE A 35 15.44 69.30 15.60
C ILE A 35 15.08 68.00 16.38
N THR A 36 13.88 67.96 16.89
CA THR A 36 13.26 66.75 17.48
C THR A 36 11.93 66.51 16.79
N LEU A 37 11.76 65.36 16.18
CA LEU A 37 10.44 64.92 15.66
C LEU A 37 9.78 64.06 16.71
N THR A 38 8.55 64.44 17.05
CA THR A 38 7.67 63.65 17.93
C THR A 38 6.48 63.15 17.18
N ASP A 39 6.04 61.90 17.48
CA ASP A 39 4.88 61.31 16.86
C ASP A 39 3.65 61.43 17.77
N GLU A 40 2.70 62.23 17.35
CA GLU A 40 1.40 62.36 18.05
C GLU A 40 0.43 61.22 17.72
N SER A 41 0.77 60.34 16.78
CA SER A 41 -0.16 59.29 16.31
C SER A 41 -0.23 58.06 17.22
N ASP A 42 0.57 58.02 18.32
CA ASP A 42 0.73 56.81 19.17
C ASP A 42 -0.59 56.32 19.81
N HIS A 43 -1.63 57.08 19.96
CA HIS A 43 -2.86 56.66 20.59
C HIS A 43 -4.01 56.26 19.65
N ALA A 44 -4.04 56.73 18.42
CA ALA A 44 -5.18 56.54 17.51
C ALA A 44 -4.94 55.41 16.49
N TYR A 45 -3.70 55.17 16.03
CA TYR A 45 -3.37 54.28 14.93
C TYR A 45 -2.76 52.93 15.31
N ALA A 46 -2.37 52.72 16.54
CA ALA A 46 -1.73 51.51 17.00
C ALA A 46 -2.57 50.21 16.83
N ARG A 47 -3.87 50.34 16.50
CA ARG A 47 -4.79 49.22 16.30
C ARG A 47 -5.30 49.08 14.84
N THR A 48 -4.91 49.98 13.94
CA THR A 48 -5.54 50.07 12.62
C THR A 48 -4.59 50.20 11.41
N ILE A 49 -3.29 50.41 11.67
CA ILE A 49 -2.28 50.32 10.60
C ILE A 49 -2.00 48.79 10.41
N PRO A 50 -2.08 48.29 9.16
CA PRO A 50 -1.62 46.93 8.89
C PRO A 50 -0.21 46.72 9.47
N SER A 51 0.01 45.64 10.16
CA SER A 51 1.30 45.32 10.82
C SER A 51 2.51 45.24 9.88
N ALA A 52 2.30 45.45 8.60
CA ALA A 52 3.31 45.44 7.54
C ALA A 52 3.91 46.85 7.25
N LEU A 53 3.35 47.93 7.80
CA LEU A 53 3.88 49.28 7.57
C LEU A 53 4.68 49.72 8.79
N GLU A 54 6.02 49.74 8.64
CA GLU A 54 6.94 50.23 9.68
C GLU A 54 6.74 51.72 9.93
N LYS A 55 6.74 52.15 11.21
CA LYS A 55 6.74 53.58 11.55
C LYS A 55 8.05 54.22 11.06
N PRO A 56 7.99 55.37 10.37
CA PRO A 56 9.17 56.07 9.94
C PRO A 56 9.96 56.61 11.14
N VAL A 57 11.28 56.46 11.09
CA VAL A 57 12.17 57.10 12.07
C VAL A 57 12.57 58.52 11.58
N ALA A 58 13.03 59.37 12.51
CA ALA A 58 13.26 60.80 12.25
C ALA A 58 14.17 61.10 11.04
N ASP A 59 15.17 60.28 10.82
CA ASP A 59 16.10 60.44 9.71
C ASP A 59 15.52 60.05 8.34
N MET A 60 14.33 59.45 8.29
CA MET A 60 13.60 59.18 7.07
C MET A 60 12.78 60.39 6.57
N PHE A 61 12.53 61.36 7.45
CA PHE A 61 11.77 62.53 7.10
C PHE A 61 12.62 63.49 6.25
N HIS A 62 11.91 64.18 5.36
CA HIS A 62 12.41 65.35 4.63
C HIS A 62 11.99 66.60 5.41
N LEU A 63 12.93 67.46 5.72
CA LEU A 63 12.70 68.70 6.47
C LEU A 63 12.90 69.91 5.56
N ARG A 64 11.87 70.71 5.45
CA ARG A 64 11.88 72.01 4.77
C ARG A 64 11.77 73.11 5.78
N VAL A 65 12.74 74.03 5.77
CA VAL A 65 12.77 75.20 6.65
C VAL A 65 12.76 76.47 5.75
N ALA A 66 11.76 77.26 5.92
CA ALA A 66 11.59 78.51 5.15
C ALA A 66 11.51 79.73 6.12
N TYR A 67 11.89 80.91 5.70
CA TYR A 67 11.67 82.13 6.45
C TYR A 67 10.17 82.34 6.66
N SER A 68 9.77 82.59 7.91
CA SER A 68 8.32 82.64 8.23
C SER A 68 7.59 83.72 7.42
N GLY A 69 6.42 83.33 6.89
CA GLY A 69 5.58 84.13 6.03
C GLY A 69 6.14 84.34 4.62
N THR A 70 7.19 83.63 4.21
CA THR A 70 7.77 83.71 2.85
C THR A 70 8.03 82.30 2.25
N ASP A 71 8.23 82.24 0.92
CA ASP A 71 8.62 81.01 0.24
C ASP A 71 10.13 80.82 0.16
N ASN A 72 10.92 81.69 0.82
CA ASN A 72 12.38 81.62 0.78
C ASN A 72 12.85 80.45 1.69
N VAL A 73 13.43 79.43 1.06
CA VAL A 73 13.88 78.20 1.72
C VAL A 73 15.31 78.40 2.24
N ALA A 74 15.50 78.11 3.54
CA ALA A 74 16.82 78.13 4.21
C ALA A 74 17.41 76.75 4.30
N TYR A 75 16.60 75.71 4.36
CA TYR A 75 17.02 74.28 4.36
C TYR A 75 15.94 73.41 3.72
N ASP A 76 16.32 72.47 2.86
CA ASP A 76 15.43 71.58 2.15
C ASP A 76 16.12 70.24 1.82
N ASP A 77 16.21 69.37 2.81
CA ASP A 77 16.92 68.10 2.71
C ASP A 77 16.42 67.15 3.81
N LYS A 78 17.09 65.98 3.98
CA LYS A 78 16.81 65.04 5.06
C LYS A 78 16.78 65.70 6.43
N CYS A 79 15.89 65.30 7.30
CA CYS A 79 15.87 65.72 8.69
C CYS A 79 17.15 65.25 9.41
N THR A 80 17.85 66.19 10.04
CA THR A 80 19.02 65.94 10.85
C THR A 80 18.79 66.46 12.26
N GLU A 81 19.50 65.95 13.26
CA GLU A 81 19.39 66.38 14.63
C GLU A 81 19.71 67.90 14.83
N SER A 82 20.48 68.50 13.95
CA SER A 82 20.85 69.90 14.03
C SER A 82 21.05 70.50 12.67
N ILE A 83 20.62 71.75 12.48
CA ILE A 83 20.85 72.54 11.28
C ILE A 83 21.36 73.95 11.66
N LEU A 84 22.36 74.39 10.90
CA LEU A 84 22.89 75.76 11.08
C LEU A 84 22.05 76.74 10.22
N LEU A 85 21.57 77.79 10.84
CA LEU A 85 20.70 78.76 10.21
C LEU A 85 21.14 80.18 10.62
N LYS A 86 20.83 81.20 9.85
CA LYS A 86 20.99 82.58 10.27
C LYS A 86 19.93 82.95 11.31
N GLU A 87 20.19 84.03 12.07
CA GLU A 87 19.17 84.62 12.91
C GLU A 87 17.93 84.99 12.10
N GLY A 88 16.74 84.64 12.64
CA GLY A 88 15.48 84.86 11.96
C GLY A 88 14.36 84.03 12.51
N THR A 89 13.18 84.16 11.98
CA THR A 89 12.01 83.39 12.30
C THR A 89 11.69 82.44 11.10
N TYR A 90 11.44 81.17 11.39
CA TYR A 90 11.31 80.11 10.39
C TYR A 90 10.03 79.29 10.59
N ASP A 91 9.48 78.87 9.46
CA ASP A 91 8.42 77.85 9.44
C ASP A 91 9.07 76.54 8.98
N LEU A 92 8.87 75.49 9.75
CA LEU A 92 9.43 74.17 9.50
C LEU A 92 8.30 73.21 9.10
N THR A 93 8.59 72.40 8.07
CA THR A 93 7.69 71.35 7.63
C THR A 93 8.51 70.06 7.47
N ALA A 94 8.19 69.05 8.25
CA ALA A 94 8.75 67.70 8.15
C ALA A 94 7.71 66.80 7.44
N THR A 95 8.16 66.07 6.40
CA THR A 95 7.28 65.17 5.65
C THR A 95 7.96 63.82 5.42
N TYR A 96 7.13 62.77 5.38
CA TYR A 96 7.62 61.45 4.99
C TYR A 96 6.50 60.72 4.15
N GLY A 97 6.96 60.03 3.11
CA GLY A 97 6.09 59.37 2.15
C GLY A 97 5.53 60.28 1.08
N GLU A 98 4.87 59.70 0.13
CA GLU A 98 4.17 60.42 -0.95
C GLU A 98 2.70 60.66 -0.56
N ASN A 99 2.11 61.71 -1.01
CA ASN A 99 0.71 62.04 -0.77
C ASN A 99 -0.06 62.07 -2.11
N PRO A 100 -0.23 60.91 -2.77
CA PRO A 100 -1.00 60.81 -4.00
C PRO A 100 -2.47 61.11 -3.74
N VAL A 101 -3.23 61.34 -4.80
CA VAL A 101 -4.69 61.55 -4.67
C VAL A 101 -5.34 60.38 -3.97
N ILE A 102 -5.00 59.16 -4.39
CA ILE A 102 -5.34 57.90 -3.73
C ILE A 102 -4.31 56.84 -4.08
N ALA A 103 -3.91 55.96 -3.12
CA ALA A 103 -3.05 54.81 -3.38
C ALA A 103 -3.24 53.74 -2.31
N LEU A 104 -2.84 52.49 -2.59
CA LEU A 104 -2.90 51.37 -1.66
C LEU A 104 -1.69 51.39 -0.71
N ASP A 105 -1.94 51.37 0.60
CA ASP A 105 -0.92 51.23 1.67
C ASP A 105 0.17 52.32 1.59
N VAL A 106 -0.16 53.54 1.21
CA VAL A 106 0.78 54.67 1.11
C VAL A 106 0.42 55.75 2.14
N PRO A 107 0.88 55.60 3.41
CA PRO A 107 0.73 56.61 4.43
C PRO A 107 1.64 57.80 4.18
N TYR A 108 1.09 59.01 4.34
CA TYR A 108 1.85 60.27 4.28
C TYR A 108 1.90 60.90 5.66
N TYR A 109 3.07 61.23 6.16
CA TYR A 109 3.28 61.89 7.42
C TYR A 109 3.71 63.34 7.24
N ILE A 110 3.15 64.22 8.06
CA ILE A 110 3.46 65.67 8.04
C ILE A 110 3.50 66.24 9.47
N GLY A 111 4.46 67.06 9.74
CA GLY A 111 4.59 67.90 10.94
C GLY A 111 4.91 69.30 10.54
N LYS A 112 4.31 70.30 11.21
CA LYS A 112 4.55 71.72 10.98
C LYS A 112 4.89 72.40 12.30
N LEU A 113 5.82 73.30 12.26
CA LEU A 113 6.15 74.21 13.37
C LEU A 113 6.35 75.61 12.79
N GLU A 114 5.44 76.50 13.13
CA GLU A 114 5.45 77.86 12.58
C GLU A 114 6.10 78.85 13.53
N SER A 115 6.71 79.90 12.98
CA SER A 115 7.27 81.00 13.70
C SER A 115 8.38 80.63 14.74
N GLN A 116 9.15 79.63 14.38
CA GLN A 116 10.29 79.20 15.24
C GLN A 116 11.41 80.22 15.17
N GLU A 117 11.75 80.85 16.30
CA GLU A 117 12.81 81.87 16.39
C GLU A 117 14.18 81.18 16.48
N VAL A 118 15.17 81.70 15.73
CA VAL A 118 16.59 81.34 15.78
C VAL A 118 17.34 82.58 16.21
N VAL A 119 18.08 82.47 17.33
CA VAL A 119 18.80 83.57 17.96
C VAL A 119 20.31 83.38 17.70
N THR A 120 21.02 84.48 17.36
CA THR A 120 22.47 84.46 17.13
C THR A 120 23.22 83.87 18.30
N GLY A 121 24.12 82.90 18.03
CA GLY A 121 24.98 82.25 19.03
C GLY A 121 24.29 81.19 19.86
N GLN A 122 23.08 80.77 19.47
CA GLN A 122 22.36 79.70 20.17
C GLN A 122 21.81 78.67 19.21
N MET A 123 21.83 77.41 19.68
CA MET A 123 21.11 76.31 19.05
C MET A 123 19.73 76.21 19.71
N THR A 124 18.68 76.63 19.05
CA THR A 124 17.32 76.65 19.60
C THR A 124 16.65 75.30 19.35
N SER A 125 15.96 74.74 20.34
CA SER A 125 15.21 73.51 20.19
C SER A 125 13.94 73.73 19.34
N ALA A 126 13.75 72.94 18.29
CA ALA A 126 12.56 72.90 17.46
C ALA A 126 11.92 71.53 17.54
N ASN A 127 10.81 71.44 18.27
CA ASN A 127 10.07 70.19 18.40
C ASN A 127 8.93 70.17 17.39
N ILE A 128 9.01 69.29 16.42
CA ILE A 128 7.99 69.17 15.35
C ILE A 128 7.14 67.92 15.65
N SER A 129 5.86 68.11 15.91
CA SER A 129 4.92 67.02 16.06
C SER A 129 4.45 66.54 14.69
N CYS A 130 4.84 65.34 14.34
CA CYS A 130 4.48 64.67 13.09
C CYS A 130 3.29 63.72 13.25
N THR A 131 2.43 63.67 12.26
CA THR A 131 1.23 62.85 12.26
C THR A 131 0.87 62.44 10.86
N VAL A 132 -0.04 61.43 10.70
CA VAL A 132 -0.55 61.03 9.39
C VAL A 132 -1.33 62.20 8.76
N GLY A 133 -0.87 62.65 7.60
CA GLY A 133 -1.39 63.79 6.89
C GLY A 133 -2.50 63.46 5.85
N ASN A 134 -2.66 62.17 5.55
CA ASN A 134 -3.74 61.70 4.67
C ASN A 134 -4.88 61.04 5.45
N ALA A 135 -5.95 60.61 4.76
CA ALA A 135 -7.02 59.80 5.31
C ALA A 135 -6.93 58.39 4.78
N LEU A 136 -7.59 57.45 5.45
CA LEU A 136 -7.53 56.00 5.19
C LEU A 136 -8.96 55.45 5.06
N LEU A 137 -9.15 54.55 4.10
CA LEU A 137 -10.36 53.75 3.97
C LEU A 137 -10.01 52.26 3.88
N SER A 138 -10.66 51.43 4.67
CA SER A 138 -10.58 49.97 4.58
C SER A 138 -11.97 49.35 4.43
N VAL A 139 -12.04 48.23 3.72
CA VAL A 139 -13.28 47.47 3.56
C VAL A 139 -13.16 46.15 4.33
N ILE A 140 -14.13 45.87 5.16
CA ILE A 140 -14.29 44.63 5.90
C ILE A 140 -15.41 43.84 5.22
N TYR A 141 -15.08 42.68 4.71
CA TYR A 141 -16.03 41.82 4.03
C TYR A 141 -16.58 40.76 5.01
N ASN A 142 -17.92 40.65 5.07
CA ASN A 142 -18.56 39.49 5.68
C ASN A 142 -18.42 38.29 4.73
N GLU A 143 -17.27 37.63 4.75
CA GLU A 143 -16.93 36.56 3.84
C GLU A 143 -17.92 35.39 3.91
N SER A 144 -18.45 35.06 5.08
CA SER A 144 -19.40 33.96 5.26
C SER A 144 -20.72 34.19 4.53
N ALA A 145 -21.13 35.44 4.39
CA ALA A 145 -22.32 35.82 3.67
C ALA A 145 -22.04 36.07 2.17
N LEU A 146 -20.96 36.78 1.87
CA LEU A 146 -20.63 37.16 0.49
C LEU A 146 -20.22 35.98 -0.38
N LYS A 147 -19.46 35.00 0.13
CA LYS A 147 -19.05 33.77 -0.58
C LYS A 147 -20.20 32.85 -0.95
N LYS A 148 -21.36 33.01 -0.33
CA LYS A 148 -22.59 32.28 -0.72
C LYS A 148 -23.19 32.86 -1.99
N VAL A 149 -22.97 34.14 -2.24
CA VAL A 149 -23.60 34.92 -3.30
C VAL A 149 -22.66 35.19 -4.46
N TYR A 150 -21.38 35.41 -4.18
CA TYR A 150 -20.39 35.83 -5.16
C TYR A 150 -19.17 34.90 -5.15
N ASP A 151 -18.70 34.53 -6.34
CA ASP A 151 -17.44 33.78 -6.52
C ASP A 151 -16.23 34.71 -6.31
N THR A 152 -16.28 35.93 -6.79
CA THR A 152 -15.29 36.99 -6.59
C THR A 152 -15.97 38.31 -6.29
N TYR A 153 -15.34 39.15 -5.47
CA TYR A 153 -15.84 40.46 -5.15
C TYR A 153 -14.75 41.42 -4.68
N PHE A 154 -14.91 42.70 -4.95
CA PHE A 154 -14.03 43.76 -4.47
C PHE A 154 -14.78 45.11 -4.47
N VAL A 155 -14.19 46.14 -3.88
CA VAL A 155 -14.71 47.51 -3.91
C VAL A 155 -13.70 48.43 -4.58
N THR A 156 -14.13 49.13 -5.57
CA THR A 156 -13.40 50.26 -6.15
C THR A 156 -13.66 51.52 -5.33
N VAL A 157 -12.58 52.12 -4.81
CA VAL A 157 -12.61 53.39 -4.08
C VAL A 157 -12.05 54.46 -5.00
N SER A 158 -12.81 55.52 -5.26
CA SER A 158 -12.41 56.59 -6.17
C SER A 158 -12.37 57.97 -5.46
N VAL A 159 -11.36 58.75 -5.80
CA VAL A 159 -11.19 60.15 -5.41
C VAL A 159 -11.01 61.00 -6.70
N GLY A 160 -12.01 61.77 -7.06
CA GLY A 160 -12.02 62.44 -8.33
C GLY A 160 -11.99 61.47 -9.51
N GLN A 161 -10.90 61.47 -10.30
CA GLN A 161 -10.74 60.57 -11.45
C GLN A 161 -9.78 59.41 -11.19
N GLU A 162 -9.18 59.32 -10.00
CA GLU A 162 -8.28 58.25 -9.62
C GLU A 162 -8.98 57.25 -8.73
N SER A 163 -8.63 55.96 -8.86
CA SER A 163 -9.24 54.89 -8.11
C SER A 163 -8.28 53.77 -7.77
N VAL A 164 -8.62 53.00 -6.72
CA VAL A 164 -7.97 51.78 -6.32
C VAL A 164 -9.00 50.70 -5.96
N ASP A 165 -8.63 49.45 -6.15
CA ASP A 165 -9.49 48.33 -5.81
C ASP A 165 -9.04 47.70 -4.47
N LEU A 166 -10.01 47.50 -3.58
CA LEU A 166 -9.85 46.81 -2.32
C LEU A 166 -10.53 45.46 -2.41
N ASP A 167 -9.76 44.39 -2.46
CA ASP A 167 -10.27 43.04 -2.45
C ASP A 167 -10.19 42.40 -1.03
N ALA A 168 -10.92 41.32 -0.81
CA ALA A 168 -11.00 40.66 0.48
C ALA A 168 -9.69 39.89 0.87
N ILE A 169 -8.82 39.62 -0.10
CA ILE A 169 -7.65 38.78 0.08
C ILE A 169 -6.41 39.59 0.45
N SER A 170 -6.22 40.74 -0.20
CA SER A 170 -5.00 41.55 -0.05
C SER A 170 -4.85 42.21 1.32
N GLY A 171 -5.95 42.44 2.02
CA GLY A 171 -5.98 43.15 3.31
C GLY A 171 -5.45 44.60 3.23
N LYS A 172 -5.38 45.16 2.03
CA LYS A 172 -4.89 46.51 1.76
C LYS A 172 -5.88 47.56 2.11
N SER A 173 -5.40 48.79 2.33
CA SER A 173 -6.23 49.96 2.61
C SER A 173 -5.91 51.09 1.64
N ALA A 174 -6.94 51.87 1.27
CA ALA A 174 -6.78 53.03 0.44
C ALA A 174 -6.42 54.25 1.28
N TYR A 175 -5.25 54.85 1.01
CA TYR A 175 -4.85 56.13 1.55
C TYR A 175 -5.12 57.24 0.53
N PHE A 176 -5.65 58.40 0.95
CA PHE A 176 -5.99 59.48 0.06
C PHE A 176 -5.82 60.85 0.71
N GLN A 177 -5.66 61.90 -0.09
CA GLN A 177 -5.43 63.24 0.40
C GLN A 177 -6.55 63.71 1.30
N ALA A 178 -6.17 64.27 2.45
CA ALA A 178 -7.12 64.88 3.39
C ALA A 178 -8.00 65.94 2.76
N GLY A 179 -9.26 66.03 3.15
CA GLY A 179 -10.23 66.91 2.58
C GLY A 179 -10.89 66.39 1.29
N SER A 180 -10.50 65.22 0.83
CA SER A 180 -11.12 64.61 -0.33
C SER A 180 -12.48 63.96 0.02
N SER A 181 -13.32 63.83 -1.01
CA SER A 181 -14.54 63.02 -0.95
C SER A 181 -14.31 61.71 -1.73
N VAL A 182 -14.80 60.61 -1.20
CA VAL A 182 -14.67 59.31 -1.83
C VAL A 182 -16.00 58.80 -2.36
N SER A 183 -15.96 58.07 -3.47
CA SER A 183 -17.08 57.26 -3.96
C SER A 183 -16.66 55.78 -3.98
N LEU A 184 -17.63 54.90 -3.77
CA LEU A 184 -17.40 53.47 -3.65
C LEU A 184 -18.33 52.73 -4.61
N VAL A 185 -17.76 51.77 -5.35
CA VAL A 185 -18.50 50.85 -6.20
C VAL A 185 -18.16 49.43 -5.79
N PHE A 186 -19.15 48.68 -5.42
CA PHE A 186 -19.01 47.24 -5.21
C PHE A 186 -19.07 46.53 -6.55
N HIS A 187 -18.15 45.62 -6.77
CA HIS A 187 -18.13 44.70 -7.91
C HIS A 187 -18.18 43.26 -7.40
N GLY A 188 -18.98 42.43 -8.03
CA GLY A 188 -19.09 41.02 -7.69
C GLY A 188 -19.40 40.19 -8.92
N GLN A 189 -18.90 38.94 -8.92
CA GLN A 189 -19.27 37.93 -9.89
C GLN A 189 -20.23 36.95 -9.21
N LEU A 190 -21.47 36.88 -9.68
CA LEU A 190 -22.50 36.03 -9.08
C LEU A 190 -22.12 34.55 -9.14
N ALA A 191 -22.19 33.89 -8.01
CA ALA A 191 -22.00 32.46 -7.91
C ALA A 191 -23.04 31.72 -8.77
N GLY A 192 -22.55 30.76 -9.57
CA GLY A 192 -23.43 29.95 -10.41
C GLY A 192 -23.64 30.46 -11.84
N THR A 193 -23.74 31.76 -12.06
CA THR A 193 -23.94 32.31 -13.40
C THR A 193 -22.67 32.95 -13.98
N GLY A 194 -21.70 33.31 -13.11
CA GLY A 194 -20.55 34.10 -13.55
C GLY A 194 -20.87 35.50 -14.02
N GLN A 195 -22.12 35.97 -13.83
CA GLN A 195 -22.53 37.30 -14.22
C GLN A 195 -21.86 38.35 -13.35
N GLU A 196 -21.25 39.36 -13.98
CA GLU A 196 -20.68 40.50 -13.28
C GLU A 196 -21.79 41.50 -12.86
N VAL A 197 -21.71 41.96 -11.63
CA VAL A 197 -22.60 42.98 -11.07
C VAL A 197 -21.75 44.10 -10.49
N SER A 198 -22.20 45.32 -10.72
CA SER A 198 -21.61 46.52 -10.11
C SER A 198 -22.69 47.30 -9.41
N TYR A 199 -22.41 47.66 -8.16
CA TYR A 199 -23.34 48.41 -7.33
C TYR A 199 -22.69 49.66 -6.78
N ASP A 200 -23.25 50.83 -7.18
CA ASP A 200 -22.80 52.12 -6.64
C ASP A 200 -23.24 52.23 -5.18
N ILE A 201 -22.30 52.26 -4.26
CA ILE A 201 -22.60 52.48 -2.87
C ILE A 201 -23.04 53.90 -2.66
N PRO A 202 -24.26 54.14 -2.13
CA PRO A 202 -24.82 55.47 -2.03
C PRO A 202 -23.93 56.47 -1.33
N ALA A 203 -23.86 57.67 -1.86
CA ALA A 203 -23.10 58.77 -1.28
C ALA A 203 -23.63 59.12 0.12
N GLN A 204 -22.74 59.18 1.09
CA GLN A 204 -23.04 59.56 2.48
C GLN A 204 -22.26 60.79 2.87
N GLU A 205 -22.77 61.57 3.81
CA GLU A 205 -22.06 62.74 4.35
C GLU A 205 -20.68 62.38 4.90
N LYS A 206 -20.51 61.16 5.39
CA LYS A 206 -19.26 60.63 5.93
C LYS A 206 -18.17 60.35 4.89
N PHE A 207 -18.54 60.29 3.64
CA PHE A 207 -17.63 60.13 2.50
C PHE A 207 -17.19 61.49 1.91
N ALA A 208 -17.70 62.60 2.42
CA ALA A 208 -17.40 63.93 1.91
C ALA A 208 -16.41 64.68 2.80
N ASN A 209 -15.42 65.31 2.20
CA ASN A 209 -14.43 66.17 2.87
C ASN A 209 -13.74 65.48 4.05
N ILE A 210 -13.28 64.29 3.86
CA ILE A 210 -12.70 63.45 4.94
C ILE A 210 -11.40 64.07 5.44
N PRO A 211 -11.31 64.47 6.72
CA PRO A 211 -10.10 65.14 7.24
C PRO A 211 -8.93 64.19 7.38
N ALA A 212 -7.72 64.72 7.52
CA ALA A 212 -6.52 63.98 7.87
C ALA A 212 -6.77 63.17 9.19
N LYS A 213 -6.02 62.11 9.36
CA LYS A 213 -6.11 61.23 10.54
C LYS A 213 -7.44 60.46 10.69
N THR A 214 -8.26 60.41 9.63
CA THR A 214 -9.55 59.71 9.67
C THR A 214 -9.41 58.33 9.06
N HIS A 215 -9.86 57.30 9.74
CA HIS A 215 -10.03 55.95 9.20
C HIS A 215 -11.50 55.65 8.97
N VAL A 216 -11.87 55.51 7.74
CA VAL A 216 -13.23 55.09 7.35
C VAL A 216 -13.22 53.58 7.17
N LYS A 217 -14.00 52.86 7.99
CA LYS A 217 -14.19 51.40 7.87
C LYS A 217 -15.55 51.16 7.25
N VAL A 218 -15.55 50.47 6.11
CA VAL A 218 -16.76 50.06 5.41
C VAL A 218 -16.96 48.57 5.60
N THR A 219 -18.05 48.16 6.22
CA THR A 219 -18.39 46.74 6.37
C THR A 219 -19.42 46.35 5.34
N LEU A 220 -19.10 45.38 4.53
CA LEU A 220 -19.97 44.82 3.49
C LEU A 220 -20.43 43.42 3.86
N GLY A 221 -21.73 43.18 3.77
CA GLY A 221 -22.36 41.90 4.00
C GLY A 221 -23.67 41.76 3.27
N VAL A 222 -24.23 40.58 3.33
CA VAL A 222 -25.59 40.28 2.86
C VAL A 222 -26.50 40.25 4.09
N ASP A 223 -27.64 40.88 4.04
CA ASP A 223 -28.61 40.81 5.13
C ASP A 223 -29.34 39.49 5.10
N GLU A 224 -29.00 38.61 6.06
CA GLU A 224 -29.59 37.27 6.22
C GLU A 224 -31.01 37.33 6.84
N SER A 225 -31.46 38.49 7.32
CA SER A 225 -32.71 38.61 8.09
C SER A 225 -33.93 38.91 7.25
N SER A 226 -33.78 39.27 6.00
CA SER A 226 -34.88 39.57 5.08
C SER A 226 -34.96 38.54 3.96
N VAL A 227 -36.18 38.10 3.66
CA VAL A 227 -36.52 37.24 2.49
C VAL A 227 -36.16 37.91 1.16
N SER A 228 -35.68 39.12 1.19
CA SER A 228 -35.07 39.86 0.11
C SER A 228 -33.62 40.16 0.47
N SER A 229 -32.70 39.52 -0.20
CA SER A 229 -31.27 39.73 -0.01
C SER A 229 -30.86 41.16 -0.30
N GLY A 230 -30.25 41.80 0.68
CA GLY A 230 -29.69 43.14 0.56
C GLY A 230 -28.21 43.14 0.94
N VAL A 231 -27.43 44.01 0.29
CA VAL A 231 -26.06 44.30 0.71
C VAL A 231 -26.08 45.30 1.85
N GLY A 232 -25.62 44.86 3.04
CA GLY A 232 -25.50 45.74 4.20
C GLY A 232 -24.15 46.46 4.21
N ILE A 233 -24.18 47.78 4.35
CA ILE A 233 -22.96 48.58 4.45
C ILE A 233 -22.95 49.29 5.80
N SER A 234 -21.91 49.08 6.58
CA SER A 234 -21.67 49.86 7.80
C SER A 234 -20.40 50.70 7.65
N VAL A 235 -20.47 51.95 8.07
CA VAL A 235 -19.33 52.88 8.10
C VAL A 235 -19.01 53.20 9.55
N GLU A 236 -17.82 52.81 9.99
CA GLU A 236 -17.31 53.19 11.33
C GLU A 236 -16.39 54.41 11.25
N LYS A 237 -16.69 55.42 12.02
CA LYS A 237 -15.77 56.53 12.27
C LYS A 237 -14.94 56.18 13.51
N LEU A 238 -13.65 56.55 13.54
CA LEU A 238 -12.72 56.29 14.67
C LEU A 238 -13.16 56.85 16.02
N GLU A 239 -14.22 57.66 16.04
CA GLU A 239 -14.94 58.11 17.24
C GLU A 239 -16.45 57.86 17.08
N THR A 240 -16.89 56.67 17.51
CA THR A 240 -18.19 56.39 18.12
C THR A 240 -19.51 56.31 17.34
N GLU A 241 -19.59 56.23 16.04
CA GLU A 241 -20.88 55.88 15.42
C GLU A 241 -20.74 54.93 14.24
N THR A 242 -21.34 53.75 14.37
CA THR A 242 -21.55 52.79 13.25
C THR A 242 -22.88 53.14 12.59
N VAL A 243 -22.87 53.49 11.30
CA VAL A 243 -24.09 53.64 10.49
C VAL A 243 -24.16 52.48 9.51
N SER A 244 -25.14 51.62 9.71
CA SER A 244 -25.45 50.55 8.77
C SER A 244 -26.44 51.10 7.69
N VAL A 245 -26.12 50.93 6.43
CA VAL A 245 -27.01 51.16 5.31
C VAL A 245 -27.30 49.81 4.69
N VAL A 246 -28.58 49.41 4.67
CA VAL A 246 -29.04 48.17 4.04
C VAL A 246 -29.76 48.58 2.75
N GLU A 247 -29.22 48.16 1.63
CA GLU A 247 -29.94 48.29 0.34
C GLU A 247 -30.29 46.94 -0.24
N THR A 248 -31.46 46.85 -0.82
CA THR A 248 -32.03 45.61 -1.40
C THR A 248 -31.68 45.58 -2.90
N LEU A 249 -30.92 44.58 -3.31
CA LEU A 249 -30.72 44.32 -4.74
C LEU A 249 -32.00 43.80 -5.38
N PRO A 250 -32.39 44.26 -6.60
CA PRO A 250 -33.51 43.69 -7.33
C PRO A 250 -33.37 42.20 -7.59
N SER A 251 -34.50 41.47 -7.66
CA SER A 251 -34.51 40.00 -7.82
C SER A 251 -33.79 39.49 -9.07
N GLU A 252 -33.67 40.32 -10.11
CA GLU A 252 -32.93 39.99 -11.34
C GLU A 252 -31.41 39.86 -11.14
N PHE A 253 -30.89 40.46 -10.05
CA PHE A 253 -29.47 40.35 -9.64
C PHE A 253 -29.22 39.20 -8.69
N MET A 254 -30.25 38.42 -8.34
CA MET A 254 -30.10 37.29 -7.48
C MET A 254 -29.56 36.09 -8.23
N PRO A 255 -28.59 35.37 -7.65
CA PRO A 255 -28.05 34.17 -8.26
C PRO A 255 -29.10 33.06 -8.32
N LYS A 256 -29.12 32.33 -9.41
CA LYS A 256 -29.84 31.07 -9.51
C LYS A 256 -29.12 30.01 -8.64
N PRO A 257 -29.87 29.09 -8.05
CA PRO A 257 -29.24 27.98 -7.34
C PRO A 257 -28.37 27.14 -8.29
N LYS A 258 -27.27 26.63 -7.79
CA LYS A 258 -26.32 25.82 -8.54
C LYS A 258 -26.17 24.42 -7.91
N LEU A 259 -25.95 23.44 -8.76
CA LEU A 259 -25.69 22.06 -8.34
C LEU A 259 -24.20 21.73 -8.51
N GLU A 260 -23.58 21.22 -7.47
CA GLU A 260 -22.21 20.70 -7.51
C GLU A 260 -22.20 19.23 -7.16
N ALA A 261 -21.66 18.41 -8.05
CA ALA A 261 -21.59 16.97 -7.84
C ALA A 261 -20.19 16.53 -7.36
N GLU A 262 -20.17 15.85 -6.24
CA GLU A 262 -18.96 15.21 -5.68
C GLU A 262 -19.02 13.71 -5.99
N GLY A 263 -17.93 13.18 -6.56
CA GLY A 263 -17.82 11.80 -7.02
C GLY A 263 -18.22 11.58 -8.49
N PHE A 264 -18.85 12.55 -9.13
CA PHE A 264 -19.27 12.48 -10.53
C PHE A 264 -18.25 13.14 -11.47
N VAL A 265 -18.13 12.58 -12.67
CA VAL A 265 -17.36 13.16 -13.76
C VAL A 265 -18.34 13.45 -14.91
N ASN A 266 -18.51 14.72 -15.30
CA ASN A 266 -19.51 15.12 -16.29
C ASN A 266 -20.93 14.61 -15.95
N ASN A 267 -21.32 14.70 -14.70
CA ASN A 267 -22.58 14.19 -14.14
C ASN A 267 -22.76 12.66 -14.25
N GLU A 268 -21.75 11.88 -14.57
CA GLU A 268 -21.76 10.41 -14.52
C GLU A 268 -20.88 9.90 -13.41
N LEU A 269 -21.38 9.00 -12.56
CA LEU A 269 -20.64 8.21 -11.60
C LEU A 269 -20.66 6.76 -12.04
N SER A 270 -19.51 6.24 -12.49
CA SER A 270 -19.33 4.83 -12.85
C SER A 270 -18.68 4.06 -11.71
N PHE A 271 -19.26 2.93 -11.36
CA PHE A 271 -18.82 2.07 -10.26
C PHE A 271 -19.14 0.60 -10.56
N ALA A 272 -18.48 -0.31 -9.88
CA ALA A 272 -18.83 -1.72 -9.92
C ALA A 272 -19.82 -2.05 -8.78
N GLU A 273 -20.60 -3.14 -8.94
CA GLU A 273 -21.44 -3.65 -7.86
C GLU A 273 -20.64 -3.75 -6.56
N THR A 274 -21.30 -3.40 -5.44
CA THR A 274 -20.73 -3.40 -4.06
C THR A 274 -19.63 -2.38 -3.80
N GLU A 275 -19.17 -1.68 -4.81
CA GLU A 275 -18.13 -0.64 -4.65
C GLU A 275 -18.65 0.54 -3.82
N LYS A 276 -17.82 1.04 -2.91
CA LYS A 276 -18.13 2.20 -2.09
C LYS A 276 -17.55 3.45 -2.75
N LYS A 277 -18.42 4.31 -3.25
CA LYS A 277 -18.03 5.60 -3.84
C LYS A 277 -18.90 6.72 -3.31
N THR A 278 -18.28 7.89 -3.16
CA THR A 278 -19.00 9.12 -2.84
C THR A 278 -19.90 9.52 -4.00
N ALA A 279 -21.15 9.81 -3.71
CA ALA A 279 -22.17 10.24 -4.67
C ALA A 279 -23.03 11.32 -4.04
N VAL A 280 -22.55 12.55 -4.04
CA VAL A 280 -23.23 13.69 -3.38
C VAL A 280 -23.48 14.78 -4.37
N ILE A 281 -24.71 15.28 -4.43
CA ILE A 281 -25.09 16.49 -5.18
C ILE A 281 -25.35 17.58 -4.16
N ARG A 282 -24.45 18.56 -4.08
CA ARG A 282 -24.56 19.70 -3.18
C ARG A 282 -25.39 20.78 -3.81
N LEU A 283 -26.31 21.34 -3.05
CA LEU A 283 -27.13 22.51 -3.44
C LEU A 283 -26.38 23.77 -3.02
N LYS A 284 -25.94 24.58 -4.00
CA LYS A 284 -25.34 25.87 -3.74
C LYS A 284 -26.43 26.91 -3.71
N LEU A 285 -26.82 27.26 -2.52
CA LEU A 285 -27.94 28.15 -2.24
C LEU A 285 -27.42 29.51 -1.78
N ALA A 286 -27.90 30.57 -2.37
CA ALA A 286 -27.65 31.95 -1.93
C ALA A 286 -28.75 32.46 -0.98
N SER A 287 -29.89 31.76 -0.90
CA SER A 287 -30.98 31.96 0.05
C SER A 287 -31.54 30.61 0.50
N PRO A 288 -32.40 30.58 1.51
CA PRO A 288 -33.02 29.33 1.97
C PRO A 288 -33.70 28.56 0.85
N LEU A 289 -33.58 27.22 0.88
CA LEU A 289 -34.22 26.30 -0.04
C LEU A 289 -35.75 26.51 -0.05
N GLN A 290 -36.35 26.78 -1.21
CA GLN A 290 -37.78 26.96 -1.35
C GLN A 290 -38.49 25.70 -1.81
N ASP A 291 -37.90 24.98 -2.78
CA ASP A 291 -38.37 23.66 -3.20
C ASP A 291 -37.28 22.88 -3.94
N LEU A 292 -37.53 21.57 -4.14
CA LEU A 292 -36.68 20.67 -4.86
C LEU A 292 -37.54 19.68 -5.65
N LYS A 293 -37.23 19.48 -6.92
CA LYS A 293 -37.88 18.53 -7.79
C LYS A 293 -36.89 17.42 -8.16
N LEU A 294 -37.32 16.17 -8.07
CA LEU A 294 -36.55 15.00 -8.41
C LEU A 294 -37.35 14.11 -9.37
N LYS A 295 -36.67 13.62 -10.41
CA LYS A 295 -37.24 12.64 -11.32
C LYS A 295 -36.20 11.49 -11.48
N PHE A 296 -36.70 10.25 -11.43
CA PHE A 296 -35.89 9.05 -11.48
C PHE A 296 -36.25 8.20 -12.68
N HIS A 297 -35.22 7.65 -13.33
CA HIS A 297 -35.39 6.60 -14.32
C HIS A 297 -34.35 5.51 -14.09
N SER A 298 -34.80 4.31 -13.71
CA SER A 298 -33.96 3.18 -13.41
C SER A 298 -34.70 1.85 -13.56
N THR A 299 -33.96 0.82 -13.92
CA THR A 299 -34.41 -0.58 -13.90
C THR A 299 -33.91 -1.34 -12.68
N ASP A 300 -33.09 -0.72 -11.84
CA ASP A 300 -32.60 -1.33 -10.60
C ASP A 300 -33.73 -1.48 -9.57
N GLU A 301 -33.77 -2.63 -8.89
CA GLU A 301 -34.81 -2.95 -7.89
C GLU A 301 -34.89 -1.93 -6.75
N LYS A 302 -33.80 -1.23 -6.42
CA LYS A 302 -33.78 -0.18 -5.40
C LYS A 302 -34.69 1.00 -5.76
N PHE A 303 -34.94 1.22 -7.04
CA PHE A 303 -35.83 2.27 -7.51
C PHE A 303 -37.27 1.77 -7.74
N ALA A 304 -37.56 0.49 -7.54
CA ALA A 304 -38.88 -0.10 -7.81
C ALA A 304 -40.03 0.54 -7.00
N GLY A 305 -39.72 1.17 -5.87
CA GLY A 305 -40.67 1.94 -5.07
C GLY A 305 -41.03 3.32 -5.61
N LEU A 306 -40.34 3.77 -6.66
CA LEU A 306 -40.54 5.08 -7.29
C LEU A 306 -41.15 4.91 -8.69
N GLU A 307 -42.16 5.74 -8.99
CA GLU A 307 -42.76 5.76 -10.32
C GLU A 307 -41.79 6.41 -11.34
N ALA A 308 -41.45 5.66 -12.40
CA ALA A 308 -40.61 6.18 -13.45
C ALA A 308 -41.23 7.42 -14.08
N GLU A 309 -40.40 8.44 -14.40
CA GLU A 309 -40.81 9.72 -15.02
C GLU A 309 -41.75 10.58 -14.17
N LYS A 310 -42.15 10.19 -12.96
CA LYS A 310 -42.87 11.05 -12.03
C LYS A 310 -41.94 12.14 -11.49
N GLU A 311 -42.42 13.39 -11.50
CA GLU A 311 -41.78 14.50 -10.81
C GLU A 311 -42.20 14.50 -9.34
N TYR A 312 -41.23 14.21 -8.45
CA TYR A 312 -41.40 14.27 -7.01
C TYR A 312 -41.02 15.67 -6.52
N VAL A 313 -41.82 16.24 -5.64
CA VAL A 313 -41.68 17.63 -5.17
C VAL A 313 -41.44 17.63 -3.66
N LEU A 314 -40.38 18.28 -3.19
CA LEU A 314 -39.98 18.28 -1.76
C LEU A 314 -41.04 18.89 -0.85
N SER A 315 -41.78 19.92 -1.30
CA SER A 315 -42.87 20.55 -0.56
C SER A 315 -44.07 19.61 -0.35
N ASN A 316 -44.14 18.48 -1.09
CA ASN A 316 -45.10 17.41 -0.86
C ASN A 316 -44.49 16.36 0.10
N ALA A 317 -45.04 16.28 1.32
CA ALA A 317 -44.57 15.37 2.34
C ALA A 317 -44.67 13.87 1.94
N GLU A 318 -45.65 13.48 1.10
CA GLU A 318 -45.75 12.11 0.60
C GLU A 318 -44.66 11.78 -0.39
N ASP A 319 -44.28 12.71 -1.27
CA ASP A 319 -43.22 12.54 -2.23
C ASP A 319 -41.86 12.45 -1.51
N LYS A 320 -41.61 13.33 -0.53
CA LYS A 320 -40.41 13.26 0.32
C LYS A 320 -40.28 11.90 0.98
N ALA A 321 -41.35 11.45 1.65
CA ALA A 321 -41.35 10.16 2.35
C ALA A 321 -41.16 8.96 1.41
N ALA A 322 -41.72 9.01 0.20
CA ALA A 322 -41.55 7.97 -0.80
C ALA A 322 -40.10 7.80 -1.24
N ILE A 323 -39.39 8.90 -1.52
CA ILE A 323 -37.98 8.89 -1.92
C ILE A 323 -37.10 8.38 -0.76
N GLU A 324 -37.27 8.93 0.43
CA GLU A 324 -36.48 8.55 1.61
C GLU A 324 -36.66 7.06 1.96
N ALA A 325 -37.90 6.56 1.86
CA ALA A 325 -38.19 5.15 2.11
C ALA A 325 -37.62 4.21 1.02
N ALA A 326 -37.67 4.59 -0.26
CA ALA A 326 -37.20 3.76 -1.36
C ALA A 326 -35.67 3.70 -1.41
N LEU A 327 -35.02 4.86 -1.31
CA LEU A 327 -33.57 4.99 -1.55
C LEU A 327 -32.74 4.96 -0.26
N GLY A 328 -33.36 5.12 0.91
CA GLY A 328 -32.65 5.17 2.18
C GLY A 328 -31.75 6.40 2.35
N ILE A 329 -32.08 7.50 1.66
CA ILE A 329 -31.40 8.78 1.76
C ILE A 329 -32.21 9.76 2.61
N VAL A 330 -31.58 10.85 3.04
CA VAL A 330 -32.26 11.94 3.75
C VAL A 330 -32.27 13.17 2.83
N LEU A 331 -33.46 13.69 2.56
CA LEU A 331 -33.62 14.91 1.77
C LEU A 331 -33.50 16.15 2.66
N PRO A 332 -32.99 17.30 2.14
CA PRO A 332 -32.91 18.53 2.90
C PRO A 332 -34.33 19.04 3.28
N ASP A 333 -34.40 19.87 4.30
CA ASP A 333 -35.64 20.51 4.67
C ASP A 333 -35.86 21.85 3.92
N ILE A 334 -37.10 22.18 3.63
CA ILE A 334 -37.45 23.51 3.13
C ILE A 334 -37.03 24.54 4.17
N GLY A 335 -36.43 25.66 3.71
CA GLY A 335 -35.88 26.69 4.56
C GLY A 335 -34.42 26.43 4.99
N ALA A 336 -33.83 25.31 4.61
CA ALA A 336 -32.41 25.05 4.86
C ALA A 336 -31.53 26.00 4.03
N THR A 337 -30.46 26.52 4.65
CA THR A 337 -29.49 27.40 3.97
C THR A 337 -28.37 26.60 3.28
N GLU A 338 -28.25 25.32 3.59
CA GLU A 338 -27.35 24.36 2.96
C GLU A 338 -28.13 23.07 2.72
N GLY A 339 -27.79 22.34 1.69
CA GLY A 339 -28.42 21.06 1.40
C GLY A 339 -27.58 20.18 0.47
N SER A 340 -27.83 18.90 0.56
CA SER A 340 -27.22 17.92 -0.35
C SER A 340 -28.13 16.72 -0.53
N LEU A 341 -28.02 16.08 -1.68
CA LEU A 341 -28.57 14.76 -1.95
C LEU A 341 -27.42 13.77 -1.87
N ASP A 342 -27.36 12.99 -0.81
CA ASP A 342 -26.31 12.01 -0.57
C ASP A 342 -26.76 10.59 -0.92
N PHE A 343 -26.30 10.09 -2.06
CA PHE A 343 -26.54 8.75 -2.55
C PHE A 343 -25.39 7.77 -2.19
N THR A 344 -24.40 8.20 -1.43
CA THR A 344 -23.20 7.39 -1.11
C THR A 344 -23.55 6.02 -0.51
N SER A 345 -24.55 5.97 0.37
CA SER A 345 -25.01 4.73 0.99
C SER A 345 -25.79 3.82 0.02
N LEU A 346 -26.36 4.38 -1.05
CA LEU A 346 -27.09 3.64 -2.07
C LEU A 346 -26.14 2.93 -3.05
N ILE A 347 -24.99 3.55 -3.37
CA ILE A 347 -24.06 3.03 -4.39
C ILE A 347 -23.74 1.53 -4.21
N PRO A 348 -23.29 1.04 -3.04
CA PRO A 348 -22.94 -0.39 -2.88
C PRO A 348 -24.15 -1.32 -2.90
N GLN A 349 -25.38 -0.81 -2.96
CA GLN A 349 -26.61 -1.58 -3.00
C GLN A 349 -27.19 -1.74 -4.41
N LEU A 350 -26.69 -0.94 -5.37
CA LEU A 350 -27.09 -1.01 -6.77
C LEU A 350 -26.45 -2.21 -7.46
N MET A 351 -27.20 -2.85 -8.35
CA MET A 351 -26.80 -4.09 -8.99
C MET A 351 -26.90 -4.00 -10.51
N THR A 352 -26.12 -4.83 -11.17
CA THR A 352 -26.23 -5.07 -12.62
C THR A 352 -27.38 -6.03 -12.92
N ASP A 353 -27.93 -5.99 -14.11
CA ASP A 353 -28.82 -7.02 -14.60
C ASP A 353 -28.00 -8.22 -15.12
N ASN A 354 -27.75 -9.20 -14.23
CA ASN A 354 -26.97 -10.40 -14.53
C ASN A 354 -25.61 -10.10 -15.18
N GLY A 355 -24.93 -9.03 -14.74
CA GLY A 355 -23.64 -8.58 -15.26
C GLY A 355 -23.75 -7.57 -16.40
N ASN A 356 -24.94 -7.24 -16.88
CA ASN A 356 -25.16 -6.15 -17.81
C ASN A 356 -25.23 -4.83 -17.04
N THR A 357 -24.56 -3.80 -17.53
CA THR A 357 -24.54 -2.48 -16.92
C THR A 357 -25.94 -1.91 -16.76
N VAL A 358 -26.28 -1.42 -15.58
CA VAL A 358 -27.51 -0.69 -15.30
C VAL A 358 -27.19 0.78 -15.09
N SER A 359 -27.90 1.65 -15.79
CA SER A 359 -27.78 3.10 -15.67
C SER A 359 -29.05 3.66 -15.05
N SER A 360 -28.90 4.32 -13.89
CA SER A 360 -29.98 5.01 -13.18
C SER A 360 -29.78 6.49 -13.32
N THR A 361 -30.75 7.23 -13.84
CA THR A 361 -30.68 8.68 -13.98
C THR A 361 -31.53 9.39 -12.94
N ILE A 362 -31.00 10.50 -12.46
CA ILE A 362 -31.61 11.39 -11.46
C ILE A 362 -31.60 12.81 -12.05
N GLU A 363 -32.76 13.33 -12.40
CA GLU A 363 -32.91 14.75 -12.77
C GLU A 363 -33.20 15.53 -11.50
N VAL A 364 -32.47 16.61 -11.28
CA VAL A 364 -32.54 17.44 -10.08
C VAL A 364 -32.84 18.88 -10.50
N ASP A 365 -33.88 19.50 -9.94
CA ASP A 365 -34.12 20.91 -10.06
C ASP A 365 -34.36 21.51 -8.68
N VAL A 366 -33.78 22.67 -8.41
CA VAL A 366 -33.80 23.30 -7.09
C VAL A 366 -34.26 24.73 -7.18
N GLU A 367 -35.12 25.16 -6.27
CA GLU A 367 -35.63 26.52 -6.17
C GLU A 367 -35.05 27.24 -4.96
N ALA A 368 -34.47 28.41 -5.22
CA ALA A 368 -34.07 29.40 -4.22
C ALA A 368 -34.14 30.80 -4.82
N ASN A 369 -34.37 31.82 -4.02
CA ASN A 369 -34.58 33.21 -4.53
C ASN A 369 -35.73 33.36 -5.52
N ASN A 370 -36.76 32.53 -5.47
CA ASN A 370 -37.81 32.42 -6.47
C ASN A 370 -37.27 32.15 -7.89
N ARG A 371 -36.14 31.44 -7.98
CA ARG A 371 -35.47 31.06 -9.22
C ARG A 371 -35.20 29.58 -9.21
N TRP A 372 -35.50 28.90 -10.30
CA TRP A 372 -35.15 27.49 -10.51
C TRP A 372 -33.80 27.33 -11.18
N ALA A 373 -33.04 26.28 -10.80
CA ALA A 373 -31.79 25.96 -11.48
C ALA A 373 -32.00 25.69 -12.99
N SER A 374 -33.17 25.17 -13.37
CA SER A 374 -33.55 24.91 -14.76
C SER A 374 -33.67 26.15 -15.63
N GLU A 375 -33.75 27.34 -15.04
CA GLU A 375 -33.74 28.57 -15.80
C GLU A 375 -32.37 28.89 -16.44
N ASP A 376 -31.34 28.16 -16.06
CA ASP A 376 -30.06 28.15 -16.74
C ASP A 376 -29.96 26.90 -17.64
N GLU A 377 -30.28 27.06 -18.91
CA GLU A 377 -30.27 25.99 -19.91
C GLU A 377 -28.86 25.44 -20.18
N THR A 378 -27.81 26.12 -19.73
CA THR A 378 -26.42 25.67 -19.92
C THR A 378 -25.98 24.62 -18.88
N VAL A 379 -26.73 24.46 -17.79
CA VAL A 379 -26.41 23.55 -16.71
C VAL A 379 -27.07 22.18 -16.93
N ASN A 380 -26.28 21.14 -17.05
CA ASN A 380 -26.80 19.78 -17.06
C ASN A 380 -27.22 19.35 -15.64
N ARG A 381 -28.51 19.08 -15.45
CA ARG A 381 -29.15 18.72 -14.19
C ARG A 381 -29.46 17.19 -14.06
N VAL A 382 -29.07 16.41 -15.05
CA VAL A 382 -29.26 14.99 -15.08
C VAL A 382 -27.97 14.31 -14.62
N TYR A 383 -28.07 13.53 -13.56
CA TYR A 383 -26.97 12.75 -12.98
C TYR A 383 -27.18 11.26 -13.24
N THR A 384 -26.14 10.58 -13.67
CA THR A 384 -26.19 9.15 -14.01
C THR A 384 -25.35 8.34 -13.02
N LEU A 385 -25.99 7.35 -12.40
CA LEU A 385 -25.34 6.30 -11.62
C LEU A 385 -25.23 5.07 -12.52
N LYS A 386 -24.00 4.69 -12.89
CA LYS A 386 -23.71 3.62 -13.84
C LYS A 386 -23.07 2.44 -13.11
N CYS A 387 -23.91 1.45 -12.79
CA CYS A 387 -23.50 0.22 -12.13
C CYS A 387 -22.96 -0.78 -13.14
N ASN A 388 -21.71 -1.18 -13.02
CA ASN A 388 -21.04 -2.16 -13.85
C ASN A 388 -20.82 -3.48 -13.09
N LYS A 389 -20.60 -4.56 -13.83
CA LYS A 389 -20.21 -5.83 -13.20
C LYS A 389 -18.86 -5.68 -12.49
N PRO A 390 -18.66 -6.32 -11.36
CA PRO A 390 -17.35 -6.37 -10.72
C PRO A 390 -16.37 -7.16 -11.58
N GLU A 391 -15.11 -6.79 -11.52
CA GLU A 391 -14.02 -7.49 -12.19
C GLU A 391 -13.21 -8.27 -11.17
N PHE A 392 -13.09 -9.56 -11.38
CA PHE A 392 -12.30 -10.45 -10.55
C PHE A 392 -11.73 -11.59 -11.39
N SER A 393 -10.62 -12.14 -10.94
CA SER A 393 -9.93 -13.22 -11.62
C SER A 393 -9.48 -14.30 -10.64
N ILE A 394 -9.35 -15.51 -11.16
CA ILE A 394 -8.79 -16.66 -10.48
C ILE A 394 -7.52 -17.12 -11.19
N SER A 395 -6.66 -17.76 -10.44
CA SER A 395 -5.52 -18.54 -10.94
C SER A 395 -5.43 -19.86 -10.20
N VAL A 396 -4.70 -20.79 -10.77
CA VAL A 396 -4.32 -22.04 -10.12
C VAL A 396 -2.84 -22.25 -10.41
N ASP A 397 -2.03 -22.28 -9.37
CA ASP A 397 -0.62 -22.64 -9.48
C ASP A 397 -0.54 -24.16 -9.77
N GLU A 398 0.26 -24.57 -10.73
CA GLU A 398 0.52 -26.00 -11.04
C GLU A 398 0.94 -26.78 -9.79
N LYS A 399 1.60 -26.15 -8.82
CA LYS A 399 1.96 -26.75 -7.53
C LYS A 399 0.75 -27.16 -6.71
N ASN A 400 -0.41 -26.55 -6.96
CA ASN A 400 -1.68 -26.85 -6.30
C ASN A 400 -2.55 -27.85 -7.05
N CYS A 401 -2.03 -28.44 -8.15
CA CYS A 401 -2.66 -29.55 -8.86
C CYS A 401 -2.02 -30.85 -8.40
N TRP A 402 -2.77 -31.68 -7.70
CA TRP A 402 -2.40 -32.99 -7.17
C TRP A 402 -3.02 -34.12 -7.99
N SER A 403 -2.90 -35.35 -7.55
CA SER A 403 -3.47 -36.48 -8.27
C SER A 403 -4.98 -36.57 -8.19
N ARG A 404 -5.56 -36.10 -7.09
CA ARG A 404 -7.01 -36.21 -6.80
C ARG A 404 -7.68 -34.87 -6.47
N GLU A 405 -6.92 -33.82 -6.36
CA GLU A 405 -7.46 -32.51 -6.01
C GLU A 405 -6.64 -31.37 -6.63
N PHE A 406 -7.28 -30.23 -6.72
CA PHE A 406 -6.63 -28.95 -7.00
C PHE A 406 -7.14 -27.89 -6.03
N THR A 407 -6.33 -26.87 -5.81
CA THR A 407 -6.70 -25.71 -5.00
C THR A 407 -6.61 -24.47 -5.87
N ILE A 408 -7.71 -23.71 -5.90
CA ILE A 408 -7.73 -22.39 -6.55
C ILE A 408 -7.02 -21.39 -5.65
N ASP A 409 -6.13 -20.59 -6.21
CA ASP A 409 -5.41 -19.54 -5.50
C ASP A 409 -6.36 -18.45 -4.99
N GLU A 410 -5.83 -17.54 -4.18
CA GLU A 410 -6.61 -16.42 -3.70
C GLU A 410 -7.15 -15.59 -4.87
N VAL A 411 -8.47 -15.31 -4.85
CA VAL A 411 -9.15 -14.55 -5.89
C VAL A 411 -8.66 -13.11 -5.87
N SER A 412 -8.25 -12.61 -7.03
CA SER A 412 -7.93 -11.20 -7.23
C SER A 412 -9.19 -10.45 -7.63
N VAL A 413 -9.62 -9.51 -6.80
CA VAL A 413 -10.76 -8.62 -7.06
C VAL A 413 -10.21 -7.25 -7.49
N MET A 414 -10.54 -6.82 -8.70
CA MET A 414 -10.07 -5.57 -9.30
C MET A 414 -11.06 -4.43 -9.14
N SER A 415 -12.36 -4.74 -9.01
CA SER A 415 -13.40 -3.76 -8.76
C SER A 415 -14.53 -4.35 -7.93
N GLY A 416 -15.22 -3.52 -7.14
CA GLY A 416 -16.22 -3.93 -6.16
C GLY A 416 -15.63 -4.09 -4.75
N ASP A 417 -16.48 -4.44 -3.78
CA ASP A 417 -16.05 -4.70 -2.40
C ASP A 417 -15.46 -6.12 -2.31
N ILE A 418 -14.18 -6.21 -1.96
CA ILE A 418 -13.39 -7.44 -1.96
C ILE A 418 -14.04 -8.53 -1.10
N GLU A 419 -14.43 -8.19 0.12
CA GLU A 419 -15.00 -9.14 1.07
C GLU A 419 -16.38 -9.64 0.60
N THR A 420 -17.21 -8.72 0.12
CA THR A 420 -18.54 -9.05 -0.38
C THR A 420 -18.47 -9.98 -1.60
N ILE A 421 -17.55 -9.72 -2.53
CA ILE A 421 -17.39 -10.55 -3.72
C ILE A 421 -16.86 -11.92 -3.33
N LYS A 422 -15.76 -12.00 -2.58
CA LYS A 422 -15.13 -13.27 -2.17
C LYS A 422 -16.11 -14.19 -1.41
N ASN A 423 -16.91 -13.61 -0.52
CA ASN A 423 -17.85 -14.37 0.29
C ASN A 423 -19.07 -14.89 -0.48
N ASN A 424 -19.33 -14.36 -1.67
CA ASN A 424 -20.46 -14.74 -2.52
C ASN A 424 -20.04 -15.43 -3.83
N LEU A 425 -18.81 -15.94 -3.89
CA LEU A 425 -18.34 -16.71 -5.03
C LEU A 425 -18.72 -18.20 -4.90
N VAL A 426 -19.12 -18.78 -6.02
CA VAL A 426 -19.23 -20.23 -6.22
C VAL A 426 -18.16 -20.62 -7.23
N TYR A 427 -17.32 -21.59 -6.87
CA TYR A 427 -16.27 -22.10 -7.75
C TYR A 427 -16.78 -23.28 -8.55
N GLN A 428 -16.47 -23.32 -9.83
CA GLN A 428 -16.95 -24.33 -10.76
C GLN A 428 -15.80 -24.91 -11.58
N TYR A 429 -15.93 -26.19 -11.95
CA TYR A 429 -15.09 -26.85 -12.94
C TYR A 429 -15.93 -27.37 -14.09
N TRP A 430 -15.35 -27.44 -15.28
CA TRP A 430 -15.95 -28.00 -16.47
C TRP A 430 -15.59 -29.48 -16.56
N ASP A 431 -16.58 -30.37 -16.54
CA ASP A 431 -16.38 -31.82 -16.61
C ASP A 431 -16.30 -32.38 -18.03
N GLY A 432 -16.34 -31.51 -19.05
CA GLY A 432 -16.41 -31.86 -20.47
C GLY A 432 -17.80 -31.71 -21.07
N ILE A 433 -18.85 -31.61 -20.23
CA ILE A 433 -20.25 -31.52 -20.65
C ILE A 433 -20.91 -30.28 -20.04
N GLU A 434 -20.72 -30.05 -18.75
CA GLU A 434 -21.35 -28.94 -18.02
C GLU A 434 -20.45 -28.40 -16.91
N TRP A 435 -20.77 -27.19 -16.43
CA TRP A 435 -20.12 -26.58 -15.26
C TRP A 435 -20.70 -27.16 -13.97
N LYS A 436 -19.84 -27.77 -13.16
CA LYS A 436 -20.19 -28.32 -11.84
C LYS A 436 -19.56 -27.51 -10.72
N ASN A 437 -20.26 -27.39 -9.60
CA ASN A 437 -19.73 -26.71 -8.44
C ASN A 437 -18.58 -27.52 -7.81
N CYS A 438 -17.49 -26.86 -7.46
CA CYS A 438 -16.39 -27.44 -6.72
C CYS A 438 -16.80 -27.76 -5.30
N MET A 439 -16.28 -28.87 -4.75
CA MET A 439 -16.29 -29.10 -3.30
C MET A 439 -15.30 -28.14 -2.64
N THR A 440 -15.61 -27.70 -1.43
CA THR A 440 -14.73 -26.82 -0.65
C THR A 440 -14.27 -27.51 0.62
N ARG A 441 -12.98 -27.32 0.94
CA ARG A 441 -12.42 -27.68 2.24
C ARG A 441 -12.17 -26.41 3.05
N GLU A 442 -12.23 -26.53 4.37
CA GLU A 442 -11.80 -25.45 5.27
C GLU A 442 -10.28 -25.41 5.34
N PHE A 443 -9.65 -24.48 4.61
CA PHE A 443 -8.26 -24.10 4.81
C PHE A 443 -7.99 -22.66 4.35
N VAL A 444 -6.83 -22.13 4.71
CA VAL A 444 -6.52 -20.70 4.77
C VAL A 444 -6.56 -19.99 3.41
N ALA A 445 -6.34 -20.67 2.31
CA ALA A 445 -6.33 -20.07 0.98
C ALA A 445 -6.97 -20.97 -0.07
N GLY A 446 -7.81 -20.38 -0.93
CA GLY A 446 -8.36 -21.03 -2.11
C GLY A 446 -9.56 -21.94 -1.89
N ARG A 447 -9.87 -22.71 -2.91
CA ARG A 447 -10.96 -23.71 -2.95
C ARG A 447 -10.40 -25.02 -3.50
N THR A 448 -10.85 -26.12 -2.90
CA THR A 448 -10.36 -27.46 -3.26
C THR A 448 -11.48 -28.28 -3.85
N GLN A 449 -11.19 -28.97 -4.93
CA GLN A 449 -12.01 -30.03 -5.49
C GLN A 449 -11.32 -31.36 -5.28
N GLN A 450 -12.00 -32.33 -4.66
CA GLN A 450 -11.52 -33.69 -4.54
C GLN A 450 -12.27 -34.61 -5.52
N PHE A 451 -11.50 -35.29 -6.36
CA PHE A 451 -12.04 -36.26 -7.29
C PHE A 451 -11.93 -37.68 -6.69
N SER A 452 -13.02 -38.43 -6.77
CA SER A 452 -12.98 -39.88 -6.51
C SER A 452 -12.43 -40.55 -7.75
N GLN A 453 -11.19 -41.04 -7.69
CA GLN A 453 -10.56 -41.75 -8.80
C GLN A 453 -10.09 -43.12 -8.33
N THR A 454 -10.46 -44.15 -9.06
CA THR A 454 -9.83 -45.47 -8.96
C THR A 454 -8.57 -45.49 -9.82
N ALA A 455 -7.63 -46.37 -9.49
CA ALA A 455 -6.35 -46.49 -10.25
C ALA A 455 -6.56 -46.76 -11.76
N GLU A 456 -7.71 -47.31 -12.14
CA GLU A 456 -8.05 -47.63 -13.53
C GLU A 456 -8.65 -46.41 -14.30
N GLU A 457 -9.13 -45.39 -13.58
CA GLU A 457 -9.77 -44.22 -14.15
C GLU A 457 -8.83 -43.01 -14.33
N ILE A 458 -7.59 -43.15 -13.82
CA ILE A 458 -6.65 -42.07 -13.84
C ILE A 458 -6.00 -41.96 -15.22
N SER A 459 -6.49 -41.03 -15.98
CA SER A 459 -5.79 -40.46 -17.12
C SER A 459 -5.43 -39.03 -16.79
N GLU A 460 -4.33 -38.53 -17.34
CA GLU A 460 -4.00 -37.12 -17.29
C GLU A 460 -5.24 -36.31 -17.69
N LYS A 461 -5.90 -35.69 -16.71
CA LYS A 461 -7.15 -34.97 -16.92
C LYS A 461 -6.91 -33.49 -16.75
N SER A 462 -7.22 -32.77 -17.82
CA SER A 462 -7.27 -31.31 -17.78
C SER A 462 -8.72 -30.86 -17.55
N TYR A 463 -8.87 -29.85 -16.73
CA TYR A 463 -10.14 -29.22 -16.42
C TYR A 463 -10.04 -27.72 -16.64
N LYS A 464 -11.17 -27.08 -16.98
CA LYS A 464 -11.33 -25.63 -16.88
C LYS A 464 -12.01 -25.31 -15.57
N VAL A 465 -11.57 -24.26 -14.90
CA VAL A 465 -12.15 -23.80 -13.65
C VAL A 465 -12.48 -22.31 -13.75
N ARG A 466 -13.52 -21.88 -13.03
CA ARG A 466 -13.95 -20.48 -12.92
C ARG A 466 -14.55 -20.20 -11.57
N ALA A 467 -14.63 -18.93 -11.19
CA ALA A 467 -15.47 -18.44 -10.10
C ALA A 467 -16.70 -17.75 -10.68
N LEU A 468 -17.85 -17.93 -10.02
CA LEU A 468 -19.12 -17.36 -10.43
C LEU A 468 -19.71 -16.54 -9.28
N TYR A 469 -19.90 -15.24 -9.52
CA TYR A 469 -20.52 -14.32 -8.57
C TYR A 469 -22.01 -14.15 -8.89
N ARG A 470 -22.86 -14.25 -7.87
CA ARG A 470 -24.32 -14.16 -7.98
C ARG A 470 -24.95 -15.08 -9.04
N GLY A 471 -24.31 -16.17 -9.40
CA GLY A 471 -24.81 -17.12 -10.37
C GLY A 471 -24.77 -16.68 -11.85
N ALA A 472 -24.33 -15.47 -12.14
CA ALA A 472 -24.34 -14.87 -13.47
C ALA A 472 -23.00 -14.30 -13.94
N ILE A 473 -22.21 -13.72 -13.05
CA ILE A 473 -20.97 -13.01 -13.40
C ILE A 473 -19.79 -13.95 -13.20
N ALA A 474 -19.16 -14.38 -14.27
CA ALA A 474 -18.03 -15.29 -14.25
C ALA A 474 -16.69 -14.55 -14.26
N SER A 475 -15.68 -15.12 -13.57
CA SER A 475 -14.27 -14.77 -13.71
C SER A 475 -13.72 -15.19 -15.09
N ASN A 476 -12.41 -15.03 -15.28
CA ASN A 476 -11.69 -15.76 -16.33
C ASN A 476 -11.80 -17.28 -16.09
N GLU A 477 -11.57 -18.06 -17.14
CA GLU A 477 -11.34 -19.50 -17.04
C GLU A 477 -9.84 -19.75 -16.85
N ALA A 478 -9.47 -20.63 -15.91
CA ALA A 478 -8.12 -21.14 -15.72
C ALA A 478 -8.10 -22.62 -16.12
N GLU A 479 -7.06 -23.07 -16.80
CA GLU A 479 -6.85 -24.49 -17.14
C GLU A 479 -5.96 -25.14 -16.08
N ILE A 480 -6.30 -26.36 -15.67
CA ILE A 480 -5.56 -27.17 -14.71
C ILE A 480 -5.33 -28.56 -15.29
N THR A 481 -4.20 -29.18 -14.93
CA THR A 481 -3.93 -30.58 -15.22
C THR A 481 -3.52 -31.28 -13.95
N LEU A 482 -4.24 -32.36 -13.58
CA LEU A 482 -3.93 -33.15 -12.40
C LEU A 482 -2.70 -34.04 -12.65
N GLU A 483 -1.93 -34.30 -11.59
CA GLU A 483 -0.84 -35.28 -11.62
C GLU A 483 -1.38 -36.70 -11.85
N MET A 484 -0.70 -37.46 -12.69
CA MET A 484 -1.04 -38.87 -12.91
C MET A 484 -0.35 -39.73 -11.84
N PRO A 485 -1.08 -40.41 -10.93
CA PRO A 485 -0.44 -41.20 -9.89
C PRO A 485 0.26 -42.41 -10.47
N GLU A 486 1.55 -42.48 -10.26
CA GLU A 486 2.43 -43.55 -10.72
C GLU A 486 2.96 -44.37 -9.54
N GLN A 487 3.25 -45.62 -9.76
CA GLN A 487 3.94 -46.48 -8.83
C GLN A 487 5.46 -46.53 -9.17
N LEU A 488 6.26 -46.90 -8.20
CA LEU A 488 7.69 -47.06 -8.45
C LEU A 488 7.94 -48.26 -9.38
N PRO A 489 8.86 -48.12 -10.35
CA PRO A 489 9.29 -49.26 -11.15
C PRO A 489 9.75 -50.40 -10.27
N ASN A 490 9.54 -51.65 -10.69
CA ASN A 490 9.89 -52.88 -9.95
C ASN A 490 9.48 -52.85 -8.46
N SER A 491 8.31 -52.28 -8.16
CA SER A 491 7.82 -52.11 -6.78
C SER A 491 7.48 -53.42 -6.07
N GLY A 492 7.22 -54.49 -6.80
CA GLY A 492 7.07 -55.88 -6.29
C GLY A 492 8.40 -56.59 -6.08
N MET A 493 9.55 -55.98 -6.37
CA MET A 493 10.88 -56.58 -6.28
C MET A 493 11.02 -57.90 -7.04
N ASP A 494 10.33 -58.10 -8.17
CA ASP A 494 10.34 -59.33 -8.96
C ASP A 494 11.41 -59.35 -10.07
N GLU A 495 11.95 -58.19 -10.43
CA GLU A 495 12.87 -58.05 -11.53
C GLU A 495 14.33 -57.90 -11.02
N TRP A 496 15.17 -58.86 -11.39
CA TRP A 496 16.57 -58.87 -10.97
C TRP A 496 17.48 -59.26 -12.11
N ASN A 497 18.64 -58.61 -12.21
CA ASN A 497 19.80 -59.04 -12.98
C ASN A 497 20.93 -59.48 -12.04
N VAL A 498 21.56 -60.60 -12.35
CA VAL A 498 22.68 -61.11 -11.55
C VAL A 498 23.95 -61.10 -12.34
N GLU A 499 24.84 -60.22 -11.99
CA GLU A 499 26.19 -60.20 -12.55
C GLU A 499 27.09 -61.20 -11.84
N THR A 500 27.93 -61.90 -12.60
CA THR A 500 28.85 -62.89 -12.11
C THR A 500 30.28 -62.43 -12.35
N TYR A 501 31.01 -62.30 -11.26
CA TYR A 501 32.45 -62.00 -11.30
C TYR A 501 33.29 -63.18 -10.89
N ILE A 502 34.31 -63.52 -11.70
CA ILE A 502 35.24 -64.61 -11.44
C ILE A 502 36.59 -63.99 -11.03
N LYS A 503 37.03 -64.31 -9.82
CA LYS A 503 38.38 -64.04 -9.39
C LYS A 503 39.22 -65.26 -9.75
N GLU A 504 40.14 -65.11 -10.69
CA GLU A 504 41.06 -66.18 -11.08
C GLU A 504 41.95 -66.56 -9.89
N GLY A 505 41.99 -67.88 -9.61
CA GLY A 505 42.86 -68.46 -8.66
C GLY A 505 44.33 -68.44 -9.11
N GLY A 506 45.28 -68.31 -8.18
CA GLY A 506 46.71 -68.48 -8.46
C GLY A 506 47.11 -69.89 -8.40
N TRP A 507 48.43 -70.13 -8.49
CA TRP A 507 49.05 -71.50 -8.49
C TRP A 507 48.63 -72.40 -7.31
N PHE A 508 48.10 -71.79 -6.23
CA PHE A 508 47.69 -72.51 -5.00
C PHE A 508 46.24 -72.19 -4.55
N SER A 509 45.47 -71.47 -5.37
CA SER A 509 44.10 -71.15 -5.03
C SER A 509 43.19 -71.45 -6.22
N ARG A 510 41.93 -71.82 -5.94
CA ARG A 510 40.87 -72.00 -6.99
C ARG A 510 40.26 -70.71 -7.33
N ASP A 511 39.62 -70.64 -8.52
CA ASP A 511 38.75 -69.56 -8.91
C ASP A 511 37.63 -69.39 -7.88
N GLU A 512 37.35 -68.13 -7.56
CA GLU A 512 36.25 -67.76 -6.66
C GLU A 512 35.22 -67.00 -7.50
N THR A 513 33.95 -67.37 -7.37
CA THR A 513 32.85 -66.75 -8.08
C THR A 513 32.05 -65.91 -7.13
N TYR A 514 31.78 -64.64 -7.54
CA TYR A 514 30.98 -63.67 -6.79
C TYR A 514 29.78 -63.29 -7.64
N TYR A 515 28.69 -62.92 -6.93
CA TYR A 515 27.42 -62.56 -7.54
C TYR A 515 26.99 -61.19 -7.04
N SER A 516 26.77 -60.26 -7.97
CA SER A 516 26.12 -58.96 -7.69
C SER A 516 24.68 -59.01 -8.15
N PHE A 517 23.78 -58.77 -7.22
CA PHE A 517 22.36 -58.79 -7.47
C PHE A 517 21.87 -57.35 -7.68
N ASN A 518 21.36 -57.07 -8.85
CA ASN A 518 20.87 -55.74 -9.22
C ASN A 518 19.35 -55.76 -9.36
N PRO A 519 18.62 -54.86 -8.71
CA PRO A 519 17.15 -54.87 -8.67
C PRO A 519 16.52 -54.23 -9.95
N TRP A 520 17.05 -54.60 -11.12
CA TRP A 520 16.52 -54.23 -12.42
C TRP A 520 16.77 -55.36 -13.42
N LYS A 521 16.02 -55.38 -14.50
CA LYS A 521 16.14 -56.38 -15.52
C LYS A 521 17.22 -56.04 -16.53
N ASN A 522 17.26 -54.81 -16.98
CA ASN A 522 18.25 -54.28 -17.90
C ASN A 522 18.73 -52.90 -17.37
N ASP A 523 19.92 -52.47 -17.81
CA ASP A 523 20.49 -51.18 -17.42
C ASP A 523 19.59 -49.97 -17.77
N GLU A 524 18.73 -50.08 -18.81
CA GLU A 524 17.75 -49.07 -19.18
C GLU A 524 16.61 -48.91 -18.14
N ASP A 525 16.35 -49.96 -17.34
CA ASP A 525 15.32 -50.03 -16.32
C ASP A 525 15.86 -49.68 -14.91
N HIS A 526 17.06 -49.12 -14.83
CA HIS A 526 17.76 -48.82 -13.58
C HIS A 526 17.08 -47.68 -12.83
N PHE A 527 16.30 -48.04 -11.86
CA PHE A 527 15.59 -47.11 -10.96
C PHE A 527 15.94 -47.32 -9.49
N TRP A 528 16.10 -48.59 -9.10
CA TRP A 528 16.61 -49.04 -7.80
C TRP A 528 18.05 -49.41 -7.92
N ASP A 529 18.82 -49.17 -6.84
CA ASP A 529 20.17 -49.58 -6.73
C ASP A 529 20.47 -50.13 -5.33
N THR A 530 21.63 -50.72 -5.14
CA THR A 530 22.03 -51.38 -3.89
C THR A 530 23.47 -51.00 -3.53
N CYS A 531 23.87 -51.37 -2.30
CA CYS A 531 25.27 -51.26 -1.89
C CYS A 531 26.16 -52.39 -2.45
N ASN A 532 25.66 -53.27 -3.33
CA ASN A 532 26.42 -54.43 -3.80
C ASN A 532 27.71 -54.07 -4.56
N ASP A 533 27.68 -53.00 -5.34
CA ASP A 533 28.88 -52.50 -6.03
C ASP A 533 30.01 -52.15 -5.05
N PHE A 534 29.65 -51.66 -3.88
CA PHE A 534 30.62 -51.38 -2.83
C PHE A 534 31.06 -52.65 -2.08
N THR A 535 30.16 -53.60 -1.85
CA THR A 535 30.43 -54.79 -1.02
C THR A 535 31.00 -55.96 -1.79
N THR A 536 30.60 -56.17 -3.05
CA THR A 536 30.81 -57.41 -3.80
C THR A 536 31.68 -57.23 -5.06
N ARG A 537 31.78 -56.03 -5.63
CA ARG A 537 32.52 -55.77 -6.85
C ARG A 537 34.01 -56.06 -6.69
N HIS A 538 34.54 -56.93 -7.51
CA HIS A 538 35.94 -57.28 -7.51
C HIS A 538 36.79 -56.20 -8.18
N ARG A 539 37.86 -55.77 -7.47
CA ARG A 539 38.89 -54.95 -8.10
C ARG A 539 39.77 -55.79 -8.99
N ASN A 540 39.70 -55.56 -10.26
CA ASN A 540 40.54 -56.21 -11.25
C ASN A 540 41.93 -55.55 -11.27
N ASN A 541 42.67 -55.63 -10.12
CA ASN A 541 44.04 -55.14 -10.03
C ASN A 541 44.92 -56.21 -9.44
N SER A 542 45.89 -56.65 -10.22
CA SER A 542 46.87 -57.73 -9.81
C SER A 542 47.68 -57.40 -8.57
N ASN A 543 47.78 -56.16 -8.16
CA ASN A 543 48.46 -55.68 -6.97
C ASN A 543 47.55 -55.53 -5.75
N ALA A 544 46.24 -55.71 -5.89
CA ALA A 544 45.27 -55.54 -4.80
C ALA A 544 45.10 -56.77 -3.89
N ASN A 545 46.13 -57.58 -3.70
CA ASN A 545 46.04 -58.75 -2.91
C ASN A 545 45.76 -58.58 -1.39
N ILE A 546 45.73 -57.33 -0.95
CA ILE A 546 45.47 -57.02 0.48
C ILE A 546 43.99 -56.66 0.71
N TYR A 547 43.27 -56.16 -0.28
CA TYR A 547 41.89 -55.65 -0.15
C TYR A 547 40.93 -56.28 -1.17
N ASN A 548 40.95 -57.59 -1.28
CA ASN A 548 39.90 -58.28 -2.01
C ASN A 548 38.60 -58.18 -1.20
N TYR A 549 37.69 -57.35 -1.65
CA TYR A 549 36.31 -57.37 -1.16
C TYR A 549 35.66 -58.70 -1.61
N ASN A 550 35.95 -59.72 -0.88
CA ASN A 550 35.39 -61.04 -1.10
C ASN A 550 34.22 -61.24 -0.16
N GLY A 551 33.39 -60.15 -0.05
CA GLY A 551 32.24 -60.20 0.82
C GLY A 551 31.12 -61.03 0.23
N PHE A 552 30.33 -61.58 1.07
CA PHE A 552 29.02 -62.06 0.73
C PHE A 552 28.18 -60.81 0.30
N HIS A 553 27.36 -60.93 -0.73
CA HIS A 553 26.53 -59.81 -1.21
C HIS A 553 25.60 -59.31 -0.10
N ALA A 554 25.48 -57.99 0.01
CA ALA A 554 24.65 -57.38 1.03
C ALA A 554 23.16 -57.43 0.65
N VAL A 555 22.85 -57.38 -0.62
CA VAL A 555 21.49 -57.44 -1.14
C VAL A 555 21.35 -58.56 -2.16
N SER A 556 20.26 -59.33 -2.06
CA SER A 556 19.88 -60.34 -3.04
C SER A 556 18.35 -60.50 -3.05
N TYR A 557 17.86 -61.29 -4.00
CA TYR A 557 16.46 -61.69 -3.96
C TYR A 557 16.27 -62.97 -3.13
N VAL A 558 15.07 -63.12 -2.59
CA VAL A 558 14.54 -64.33 -1.94
C VAL A 558 13.12 -64.57 -2.39
N THR A 559 12.54 -65.71 -1.99
CA THR A 559 11.08 -65.92 -2.23
C THR A 559 10.27 -64.87 -1.45
N GLY A 560 9.46 -64.11 -2.20
CA GLY A 560 8.59 -63.05 -1.69
C GLY A 560 7.22 -63.57 -1.22
N ARG A 561 6.31 -62.62 -1.03
CA ARG A 561 4.90 -62.90 -0.78
C ARG A 561 4.24 -63.43 -2.05
N ASN A 562 4.52 -62.80 -3.15
CA ASN A 562 4.13 -63.20 -4.50
C ASN A 562 5.37 -62.97 -5.38
N GLY A 563 6.03 -64.03 -5.87
CA GLY A 563 7.25 -63.85 -6.65
C GLY A 563 8.51 -63.70 -5.82
N LEU A 564 9.31 -62.68 -6.06
CA LEU A 564 10.57 -62.40 -5.39
C LEU A 564 10.43 -61.22 -4.41
N ALA A 565 11.35 -61.12 -3.49
CA ALA A 565 11.50 -60.00 -2.54
C ALA A 565 12.97 -59.66 -2.38
N ALA A 566 13.28 -58.41 -2.03
CA ALA A 566 14.62 -57.96 -1.73
C ALA A 566 15.02 -58.33 -0.29
N GLU A 567 16.12 -59.06 -0.11
CA GLU A 567 16.70 -59.36 1.18
C GLU A 567 17.98 -58.54 1.39
N LEU A 568 18.00 -57.73 2.40
CA LEU A 568 19.07 -56.80 2.75
C LEU A 568 19.77 -57.31 4.02
N ARG A 569 21.08 -57.47 3.99
CA ARG A 569 21.87 -57.98 5.10
C ARG A 569 22.91 -56.96 5.52
N SER A 570 23.04 -56.73 6.80
CA SER A 570 24.25 -56.11 7.33
C SER A 570 25.42 -57.05 7.12
N THR A 571 26.46 -56.61 6.45
CA THR A 571 27.62 -57.45 6.12
C THR A 571 28.94 -56.81 6.51
N ALA A 572 29.92 -57.65 6.82
CA ALA A 572 31.31 -57.25 6.87
C ALA A 572 32.01 -57.71 5.58
N ASN A 573 32.60 -56.75 4.89
CA ASN A 573 33.30 -56.99 3.63
C ASN A 573 34.69 -57.63 3.85
N GLY A 574 35.18 -58.30 2.85
CA GLY A 574 36.54 -58.84 2.79
C GLY A 574 36.67 -60.18 3.42
N ARG A 575 37.89 -60.64 3.53
CA ARG A 575 38.22 -61.95 4.12
C ARG A 575 38.13 -61.87 5.65
N GLY A 576 36.94 -62.01 6.15
CA GLY A 576 36.69 -62.20 7.54
C GLY A 576 37.24 -61.13 8.47
N ASN A 577 37.43 -61.51 9.69
CA ASN A 577 37.81 -60.58 10.73
C ASN A 577 39.16 -59.86 10.55
N MET A 578 40.06 -60.35 9.71
CA MET A 578 41.35 -59.67 9.50
C MET A 578 41.20 -58.28 8.86
N VAL A 579 40.31 -58.12 7.90
CA VAL A 579 40.04 -56.80 7.28
C VAL A 579 39.11 -55.98 8.17
N ALA A 580 38.15 -56.63 8.80
CA ALA A 580 37.23 -55.96 9.72
C ALA A 580 37.92 -55.38 10.97
N THR A 581 39.03 -55.95 11.38
CA THR A 581 39.81 -55.51 12.55
C THR A 581 40.61 -54.24 12.28
N PHE A 582 40.97 -53.99 11.00
CA PHE A 582 41.84 -52.89 10.62
C PHE A 582 41.07 -51.70 10.03
N TYR A 583 39.85 -51.93 9.46
CA TYR A 583 39.12 -50.92 8.72
C TYR A 583 37.61 -51.01 8.99
N ASP A 584 37.09 -50.08 9.76
CA ASP A 584 35.65 -50.02 10.09
C ASP A 584 34.75 -49.79 8.87
N PHE A 585 35.30 -49.29 7.78
CA PHE A 585 34.56 -49.03 6.54
C PHE A 585 34.07 -50.29 5.83
N ASN A 586 34.60 -51.42 6.12
CA ASN A 586 34.20 -52.69 5.50
C ASN A 586 32.96 -53.32 6.14
N LYS A 587 32.40 -52.71 7.18
CA LYS A 587 31.14 -53.09 7.79
C LYS A 587 30.05 -52.21 7.23
N VAL A 588 29.16 -52.75 6.44
CA VAL A 588 28.11 -51.99 5.72
C VAL A 588 26.73 -52.53 5.99
N ALA A 589 25.76 -51.61 6.10
CA ALA A 589 24.35 -51.96 6.03
C ALA A 589 24.00 -52.52 4.64
N GLY A 590 23.15 -53.52 4.59
CA GLY A 590 22.49 -53.88 3.35
C GLY A 590 21.50 -52.74 2.99
N GLU A 591 21.67 -52.18 1.81
CA GLU A 591 20.87 -51.01 1.39
C GLU A 591 20.25 -51.26 0.01
N LEU A 592 18.97 -50.95 -0.08
CA LEU A 592 18.19 -50.86 -1.32
C LEU A 592 17.65 -49.44 -1.42
N PHE A 593 17.92 -48.72 -2.50
CA PHE A 593 17.51 -47.34 -2.62
C PHE A 593 17.18 -46.98 -4.07
N THR A 594 16.40 -45.93 -4.22
CA THR A 594 16.11 -45.33 -5.53
C THR A 594 17.19 -44.33 -5.93
N GLY A 595 17.69 -44.46 -7.15
CA GLY A 595 18.81 -43.65 -7.67
C GLY A 595 20.00 -44.53 -8.04
N THR A 596 21.20 -43.97 -8.08
CA THR A 596 22.42 -44.64 -8.57
C THR A 596 23.51 -44.69 -7.53
N ALA A 597 24.10 -45.87 -7.36
CA ALA A 597 25.29 -46.08 -6.56
C ALA A 597 26.53 -45.58 -7.31
N LYS A 598 27.37 -44.80 -6.65
CA LYS A 598 28.63 -44.34 -7.19
C LYS A 598 29.77 -44.75 -6.28
N VAL A 599 30.54 -45.68 -6.75
CA VAL A 599 31.71 -46.16 -6.04
C VAL A 599 32.98 -45.62 -6.68
N THR A 600 33.78 -44.86 -5.90
CA THR A 600 35.12 -44.43 -6.33
C THR A 600 36.16 -45.23 -5.59
N MET A 601 37.00 -45.92 -6.33
CA MET A 601 38.08 -46.72 -5.77
C MET A 601 39.30 -45.83 -5.45
N GLY A 602 39.71 -45.81 -4.19
CA GLY A 602 40.89 -45.09 -3.74
C GLY A 602 42.18 -45.81 -4.09
N THR A 603 43.24 -45.04 -4.29
CA THR A 603 44.59 -45.55 -4.52
C THR A 603 45.60 -44.91 -3.57
N SER A 604 46.63 -45.67 -3.18
CA SER A 604 47.75 -45.16 -2.40
C SER A 604 49.09 -45.60 -3.01
N GLY A 605 50.16 -44.88 -2.68
CA GLY A 605 51.50 -45.19 -3.10
C GLY A 605 51.89 -44.68 -4.49
N PHE A 606 53.19 -44.84 -4.79
CA PHE A 606 53.82 -44.28 -6.00
C PHE A 606 53.39 -45.02 -7.28
N PHE A 607 52.88 -46.22 -7.15
CA PHE A 607 52.45 -47.09 -8.27
C PHE A 607 50.92 -47.20 -8.42
N GLY A 608 50.17 -46.42 -7.63
CA GLY A 608 48.71 -46.44 -7.71
C GLY A 608 48.07 -47.71 -7.15
N ASP A 609 48.66 -48.29 -6.10
CA ASP A 609 48.12 -49.47 -5.42
C ASP A 609 46.71 -49.14 -4.85
N ALA A 610 45.81 -50.11 -4.92
CA ALA A 610 44.47 -49.96 -4.38
C ALA A 610 44.48 -49.79 -2.85
N ASP A 611 43.79 -48.78 -2.35
CA ASP A 611 43.64 -48.47 -0.94
C ASP A 611 42.16 -48.39 -0.58
N GLY A 612 41.62 -49.46 -0.03
CA GLY A 612 40.21 -49.53 0.34
C GLY A 612 39.79 -48.52 1.40
N SER A 613 40.73 -47.96 2.21
CA SER A 613 40.43 -46.90 3.18
C SER A 613 40.06 -45.58 2.53
N LYS A 614 40.33 -45.44 1.24
CA LYS A 614 40.02 -44.28 0.44
C LYS A 614 38.86 -44.48 -0.55
N ASP A 615 38.24 -45.65 -0.49
CA ASP A 615 37.06 -45.92 -1.29
C ASP A 615 35.92 -45.03 -0.79
N THR A 616 35.18 -44.44 -1.72
CA THR A 616 33.95 -43.68 -1.40
C THR A 616 32.75 -44.41 -1.99
N TYR A 617 31.65 -44.33 -1.29
CA TYR A 617 30.36 -44.83 -1.69
C TYR A 617 29.34 -43.73 -1.53
N GLU A 618 28.84 -43.28 -2.62
CA GLU A 618 27.84 -42.21 -2.69
C GLU A 618 26.54 -42.77 -3.30
N ARG A 619 25.42 -42.29 -2.82
CA ARG A 619 24.07 -42.59 -3.35
C ARG A 619 23.58 -41.34 -4.03
N GLU A 620 23.51 -41.38 -5.34
CA GLU A 620 22.95 -40.23 -6.10
C GLU A 620 21.43 -40.34 -6.11
N LYS A 621 20.77 -39.27 -5.68
CA LYS A 621 19.30 -39.14 -5.62
C LYS A 621 18.76 -38.72 -6.98
N ASP A 622 19.01 -39.52 -8.02
CA ASP A 622 18.73 -39.17 -9.41
C ASP A 622 17.53 -39.91 -10.04
N ALA A 623 16.84 -40.74 -9.26
CA ALA A 623 15.65 -41.47 -9.69
C ALA A 623 14.55 -40.45 -10.03
N SER A 624 14.24 -40.28 -11.33
CA SER A 624 13.23 -39.38 -11.83
C SER A 624 11.84 -39.83 -11.43
N PHE A 625 11.08 -38.92 -10.82
CA PHE A 625 9.73 -39.19 -10.33
C PHE A 625 8.94 -37.90 -10.20
N TYR A 626 7.76 -37.81 -10.82
CA TYR A 626 7.06 -36.55 -11.05
C TYR A 626 5.81 -36.38 -10.18
N ASN A 627 5.52 -37.29 -9.27
CA ASN A 627 4.29 -37.29 -8.48
C ASN A 627 4.56 -37.07 -7.01
N ARG A 628 3.53 -36.68 -6.28
CA ARG A 628 3.59 -36.39 -4.85
C ARG A 628 2.67 -37.35 -4.08
N PRO A 629 3.13 -38.56 -3.75
CA PRO A 629 2.36 -39.51 -2.94
C PRO A 629 2.14 -39.00 -1.53
N THR A 630 1.09 -39.45 -0.87
CA THR A 630 0.76 -39.14 0.51
C THR A 630 1.31 -40.13 1.51
N ALA A 631 1.70 -41.32 1.04
CA ALA A 631 2.40 -42.31 1.88
C ALA A 631 3.17 -43.33 1.03
N LEU A 632 4.20 -43.90 1.66
CA LEU A 632 4.90 -45.09 1.21
C LEU A 632 4.39 -46.28 2.00
N LYS A 633 3.86 -47.30 1.35
CA LYS A 633 3.43 -48.57 1.94
C LYS A 633 4.30 -49.70 1.42
N PHE A 634 4.65 -50.64 2.29
CA PHE A 634 5.45 -51.80 1.93
C PHE A 634 5.22 -52.95 2.92
N TRP A 635 5.63 -54.16 2.51
CA TRP A 635 5.67 -55.34 3.36
C TRP A 635 7.08 -55.69 3.70
N TYR A 636 7.32 -56.08 4.97
CA TYR A 636 8.65 -56.43 5.43
C TYR A 636 8.68 -57.60 6.41
N LYS A 637 9.87 -58.23 6.51
CA LYS A 637 10.30 -59.08 7.62
C LYS A 637 11.61 -58.51 8.17
N TYR A 638 11.84 -58.70 9.44
CA TYR A 638 13.09 -58.26 10.06
C TYR A 638 13.58 -59.22 11.12
N VAL A 639 14.82 -59.63 10.98
CA VAL A 639 15.55 -60.48 11.94
C VAL A 639 16.78 -59.70 12.41
N PRO A 640 16.68 -58.97 13.51
CA PRO A 640 17.83 -58.23 14.06
C PRO A 640 18.89 -59.18 14.60
N TYR A 641 20.12 -58.77 14.56
CA TYR A 641 21.22 -59.38 15.28
C TYR A 641 21.67 -58.39 16.37
N ASP A 642 21.82 -58.90 17.63
CA ASP A 642 22.24 -58.14 18.79
C ASP A 642 21.45 -56.85 19.07
N SER A 643 20.12 -56.95 19.03
CA SER A 643 19.18 -55.83 19.28
C SER A 643 19.28 -54.65 18.31
N ASP A 644 19.68 -54.92 17.09
CA ASP A 644 19.83 -53.91 16.03
C ASP A 644 18.51 -53.36 15.55
N THR A 645 18.53 -52.23 14.84
CA THR A 645 17.39 -51.51 14.34
C THR A 645 17.54 -51.23 12.84
N TRP A 646 16.54 -51.54 12.04
CA TRP A 646 16.50 -51.19 10.63
C TRP A 646 15.83 -49.84 10.41
N LYS A 647 16.02 -49.28 9.21
CA LYS A 647 15.51 -47.97 8.82
C LYS A 647 14.97 -47.95 7.39
N VAL A 648 13.88 -47.19 7.17
CA VAL A 648 13.53 -46.66 5.85
C VAL A 648 13.47 -45.13 5.94
N HIS A 649 13.97 -44.47 4.92
CA HIS A 649 13.89 -43.04 4.75
C HIS A 649 13.32 -42.74 3.36
N VAL A 650 12.44 -41.77 3.27
CA VAL A 650 11.87 -41.32 2.02
C VAL A 650 11.95 -39.80 1.90
N GLU A 651 12.37 -39.29 0.74
CA GLU A 651 12.39 -37.89 0.37
C GLU A 651 11.78 -37.72 -1.00
N LEU A 652 11.00 -36.66 -1.18
CA LEU A 652 10.65 -36.10 -2.48
C LEU A 652 11.44 -34.84 -2.71
N LEU A 653 11.98 -34.67 -3.90
CA LEU A 653 12.87 -33.57 -4.24
C LEU A 653 12.34 -32.81 -5.47
N ASP A 654 12.49 -31.49 -5.45
CA ASP A 654 12.20 -30.64 -6.59
C ASP A 654 13.31 -30.69 -7.67
N GLU A 655 13.14 -29.95 -8.74
CA GLU A 655 14.12 -29.86 -9.83
C GLU A 655 15.50 -29.34 -9.36
N SER A 656 15.54 -28.53 -8.32
CA SER A 656 16.76 -27.98 -7.73
C SER A 656 17.35 -28.87 -6.63
N ARG A 657 16.80 -30.08 -6.43
CA ARG A 657 17.18 -31.02 -5.38
C ARG A 657 16.84 -30.56 -3.95
N ASN A 658 15.97 -29.57 -3.78
CA ASN A 658 15.46 -29.22 -2.46
C ASN A 658 14.43 -30.27 -2.02
N VAL A 659 14.45 -30.58 -0.72
CA VAL A 659 13.50 -31.52 -0.13
C VAL A 659 12.10 -30.88 -0.07
N ILE A 660 11.13 -31.48 -0.74
CA ILE A 660 9.71 -31.10 -0.68
C ILE A 660 9.10 -31.63 0.62
N ILE A 661 9.31 -32.89 0.88
CA ILE A 661 8.86 -33.59 2.10
C ILE A 661 9.73 -34.82 2.34
N GLN A 662 9.87 -35.21 3.60
CA GLN A 662 10.57 -36.39 4.01
C GLN A 662 9.94 -37.03 5.23
N ASN A 663 10.15 -38.32 5.39
CA ASN A 663 9.85 -39.03 6.65
C ASN A 663 10.75 -40.28 6.83
N ASP A 664 10.86 -40.69 8.05
CA ASP A 664 11.66 -41.85 8.50
C ASP A 664 10.78 -42.82 9.27
N TYR A 665 11.11 -44.12 9.14
CA TYR A 665 10.59 -45.16 10.02
C TYR A 665 11.74 -46.08 10.42
N THR A 666 11.78 -46.44 11.69
CA THR A 666 12.75 -47.38 12.25
C THR A 666 12.04 -48.39 13.13
N SER A 667 12.55 -49.61 13.16
CA SER A 667 12.05 -50.65 14.08
C SER A 667 13.14 -51.63 14.44
N SER A 668 13.15 -52.07 15.70
CA SER A 668 14.00 -53.15 16.23
C SER A 668 13.18 -54.45 16.48
N GLU A 669 11.90 -54.43 16.19
CA GLU A 669 11.02 -55.57 16.42
C GLU A 669 11.31 -56.71 15.47
N ILE A 670 11.39 -57.96 16.02
CA ILE A 670 11.48 -59.18 15.20
C ILE A 670 10.16 -59.39 14.47
N LYS A 671 10.24 -59.49 13.16
CA LYS A 671 9.11 -59.80 12.27
C LYS A 671 9.45 -60.99 11.39
N ASN A 672 9.14 -62.19 11.87
CA ASN A 672 9.36 -63.42 11.08
C ASN A 672 8.31 -63.58 9.97
N ASP A 673 7.11 -63.04 10.17
CA ASP A 673 6.03 -63.07 9.21
C ASP A 673 5.96 -61.72 8.49
N TRP A 674 5.41 -61.75 7.25
CA TRP A 674 5.18 -60.54 6.48
C TRP A 674 4.30 -59.55 7.22
N THR A 675 4.82 -58.38 7.46
CA THR A 675 4.16 -57.28 8.17
C THR A 675 4.02 -56.09 7.25
N GLU A 676 2.79 -55.56 7.10
CA GLU A 676 2.51 -54.34 6.35
C GLU A 676 2.83 -53.10 7.20
N THR A 677 3.45 -52.11 6.59
CA THR A 677 3.71 -50.82 7.21
C THR A 677 3.44 -49.69 6.22
N THR A 678 2.88 -48.60 6.71
CA THR A 678 2.65 -47.39 5.95
C THR A 678 3.40 -46.22 6.60
N LEU A 679 4.24 -45.57 5.82
CA LEU A 679 5.00 -44.40 6.23
C LEU A 679 4.32 -43.16 5.60
N PRO A 680 3.61 -42.32 6.38
CA PRO A 680 2.89 -41.15 5.84
C PRO A 680 3.84 -40.04 5.44
N LEU A 681 3.48 -39.32 4.39
CA LEU A 681 4.08 -38.07 3.98
C LEU A 681 3.06 -36.96 4.28
N ASN A 682 3.23 -36.30 5.40
CA ASN A 682 2.21 -35.41 5.98
C ASN A 682 2.34 -34.00 5.41
N TYR A 683 1.65 -33.74 4.32
CA TYR A 683 1.54 -32.39 3.76
C TYR A 683 0.60 -31.54 4.59
N VAL A 684 1.02 -30.29 4.86
CA VAL A 684 0.21 -29.34 5.62
C VAL A 684 -0.86 -28.74 4.70
N GLU A 685 -2.11 -28.75 5.14
CA GLU A 685 -3.21 -28.16 4.41
C GLU A 685 -3.01 -26.64 4.16
N GLY A 686 -3.40 -26.18 2.97
CA GLY A 686 -3.26 -24.78 2.56
C GLY A 686 -1.83 -24.35 2.22
N VAL A 687 -0.84 -25.24 2.32
CA VAL A 687 0.55 -24.96 1.92
C VAL A 687 0.77 -25.44 0.49
N SER A 688 1.30 -24.57 -0.36
CA SER A 688 1.72 -24.92 -1.71
C SER A 688 3.09 -25.58 -1.69
N TYR A 689 3.18 -26.77 -2.30
CA TYR A 689 4.43 -27.53 -2.41
C TYR A 689 4.95 -27.51 -3.85
N ALA A 690 6.27 -27.50 -4.01
CA ALA A 690 6.90 -27.61 -5.33
C ALA A 690 6.52 -28.92 -6.03
N LYS A 691 6.56 -28.94 -7.36
CA LYS A 691 6.42 -30.15 -8.14
C LYS A 691 7.59 -31.09 -7.83
N CYS A 692 7.29 -32.39 -7.73
CA CYS A 692 8.30 -33.42 -7.56
C CYS A 692 9.07 -33.66 -8.88
N LYS A 693 10.35 -33.87 -8.77
CA LYS A 693 11.24 -34.25 -9.90
C LYS A 693 12.00 -35.52 -9.60
N TYR A 694 12.29 -35.80 -8.32
CA TYR A 694 13.04 -36.98 -7.92
C TYR A 694 12.46 -37.56 -6.64
N ILE A 695 12.56 -38.89 -6.50
CA ILE A 695 12.22 -39.59 -5.29
C ILE A 695 13.45 -40.32 -4.78
N TYR A 696 13.69 -40.24 -3.48
CA TYR A 696 14.72 -41.01 -2.80
C TYR A 696 14.08 -41.82 -1.70
N VAL A 697 14.04 -43.13 -1.90
CA VAL A 697 13.64 -44.14 -0.89
C VAL A 697 14.86 -44.98 -0.58
N ILE A 698 15.20 -45.14 0.66
CA ILE A 698 16.28 -46.03 1.07
C ILE A 698 15.83 -46.93 2.22
N PHE A 699 15.93 -48.21 2.04
CA PHE A 699 15.82 -49.22 3.07
C PHE A 699 17.23 -49.65 3.50
N SER A 700 17.48 -49.64 4.80
CA SER A 700 18.76 -50.06 5.40
C SER A 700 18.53 -51.13 6.44
N SER A 701 19.26 -52.25 6.36
CA SER A 701 19.16 -53.38 7.28
C SER A 701 19.58 -53.03 8.71
N THR A 702 20.29 -51.94 8.91
CA THR A 702 20.72 -51.40 10.20
C THR A 702 20.92 -49.91 10.19
N ILE A 703 20.72 -49.24 11.32
CA ILE A 703 21.08 -47.82 11.53
C ILE A 703 22.55 -47.65 11.92
N ASN A 704 23.24 -48.74 12.20
CA ASN A 704 24.64 -48.77 12.63
C ASN A 704 25.60 -48.85 11.43
N SER A 705 26.79 -48.34 11.59
CA SER A 705 27.85 -48.40 10.59
C SER A 705 29.21 -48.53 11.21
N GLY A 706 30.20 -49.01 10.44
CA GLY A 706 31.57 -49.17 10.88
C GLY A 706 31.69 -50.09 12.10
N SER A 707 32.50 -49.72 13.07
CA SER A 707 32.76 -50.52 14.28
C SER A 707 31.53 -50.86 15.12
N ASN A 708 30.49 -50.05 15.02
CA ASN A 708 29.25 -50.21 15.79
C ASN A 708 28.27 -51.21 15.16
N MET A 709 28.54 -51.70 13.95
CA MET A 709 27.64 -52.61 13.27
C MET A 709 27.86 -54.06 13.81
N PRO A 710 26.85 -54.72 14.39
CA PRO A 710 26.95 -56.07 14.85
C PRO A 710 26.90 -57.10 13.71
N TYR A 711 27.71 -58.13 13.78
CA TYR A 711 27.70 -59.23 12.82
C TYR A 711 28.25 -60.53 13.43
N ARG A 712 28.01 -61.66 12.78
CA ARG A 712 28.49 -62.96 13.12
C ARG A 712 29.05 -63.70 11.91
N GLU A 713 29.93 -64.67 12.15
CA GLU A 713 30.38 -65.57 11.11
C GLU A 713 29.41 -66.75 10.98
N ILE A 714 28.94 -66.98 9.78
CA ILE A 714 28.00 -68.05 9.44
C ILE A 714 28.35 -68.67 8.09
N THR A 715 27.78 -69.85 7.84
CA THR A 715 27.66 -70.40 6.50
C THR A 715 26.31 -70.00 5.91
N GLN A 716 26.30 -69.28 4.80
CA GLN A 716 25.09 -68.80 4.16
C GLN A 716 24.88 -69.56 2.85
N THR A 717 23.65 -69.97 2.63
CA THR A 717 23.20 -70.49 1.33
C THR A 717 22.28 -69.44 0.66
N PHE A 718 22.35 -69.37 -0.64
CA PHE A 718 21.51 -68.51 -1.47
C PHE A 718 21.23 -69.17 -2.81
N TYR A 719 20.13 -68.73 -3.46
CA TYR A 719 19.69 -69.27 -4.74
C TYR A 719 20.03 -68.32 -5.88
N VAL A 720 20.69 -68.77 -6.88
CA VAL A 720 21.09 -67.95 -8.06
C VAL A 720 21.15 -68.82 -9.31
N ASN A 721 20.56 -68.26 -10.40
CA ASN A 721 20.58 -68.90 -11.72
C ASN A 721 20.13 -70.38 -11.72
N GLY A 722 19.12 -70.74 -10.94
CA GLY A 722 18.59 -72.07 -10.84
C GLY A 722 19.35 -73.02 -9.92
N GLU A 723 20.37 -72.54 -9.22
CA GLU A 723 21.22 -73.38 -8.35
C GLU A 723 21.34 -72.79 -6.93
N THR A 724 21.43 -73.68 -5.95
CA THR A 724 21.80 -73.31 -4.56
C THR A 724 23.28 -73.17 -4.45
N LYS A 725 23.79 -72.05 -4.05
CA LYS A 725 25.21 -71.80 -3.76
C LYS A 725 25.43 -71.61 -2.26
N THR A 726 26.64 -71.94 -1.81
CA THR A 726 27.03 -71.82 -0.40
C THR A 726 28.25 -70.90 -0.31
N PHE A 727 28.19 -69.95 0.58
CA PHE A 727 29.32 -69.07 0.91
C PHE A 727 29.72 -69.26 2.37
N SER A 728 30.99 -69.56 2.62
CA SER A 728 31.50 -69.89 3.94
C SER A 728 32.96 -69.45 4.05
N PRO A 729 33.38 -68.69 5.05
CA PRO A 729 32.49 -67.98 6.00
C PRO A 729 31.83 -66.77 5.38
N ALA A 730 30.58 -66.51 5.75
CA ALA A 730 29.87 -65.23 5.51
C ALA A 730 29.77 -64.46 6.83
N TYR A 731 29.97 -63.18 6.78
CA TYR A 731 29.90 -62.29 7.94
C TYR A 731 28.63 -61.46 7.82
N VAL A 732 27.59 -61.88 8.52
CA VAL A 732 26.22 -61.32 8.39
C VAL A 732 25.70 -60.89 9.76
N GLY A 733 25.09 -59.70 9.82
CA GLY A 733 24.37 -59.19 10.98
C GLY A 733 22.86 -59.31 10.83
N SER A 734 22.16 -58.18 10.90
CA SER A 734 20.71 -58.13 10.77
C SER A 734 20.24 -58.32 9.32
N VAL A 735 19.05 -58.90 9.19
CA VAL A 735 18.43 -59.17 7.88
C VAL A 735 17.05 -58.55 7.79
N LEU A 736 16.89 -57.66 6.79
CA LEU A 736 15.66 -57.02 6.44
C LEU A 736 15.18 -57.54 5.06
N THR A 737 13.93 -57.99 4.98
CA THR A 737 13.35 -58.38 3.70
C THR A 737 12.21 -57.43 3.35
N ILE A 738 12.19 -56.94 2.12
CA ILE A 738 11.22 -55.93 1.63
C ILE A 738 10.50 -56.48 0.41
N ASP A 739 9.19 -56.26 0.35
CA ASP A 739 8.32 -56.69 -0.73
C ASP A 739 7.11 -55.75 -0.92
N ASP A 740 6.48 -55.80 -2.10
CA ASP A 740 5.24 -55.12 -2.43
C ASP A 740 5.24 -53.64 -1.97
N ILE A 741 6.20 -52.87 -2.44
CA ILE A 741 6.32 -51.44 -2.19
C ILE A 741 5.26 -50.74 -3.02
N SER A 742 4.49 -49.82 -2.43
CA SER A 742 3.46 -49.04 -3.14
C SER A 742 3.37 -47.63 -2.62
N LEU A 743 3.02 -46.74 -3.51
CA LEU A 743 2.73 -45.31 -3.19
C LEU A 743 1.25 -45.13 -3.05
N ILE A 744 0.83 -44.35 -2.05
CA ILE A 744 -0.55 -43.99 -1.81
C ILE A 744 -0.77 -42.53 -2.22
N TYR A 745 -1.90 -42.24 -2.87
CA TYR A 745 -2.30 -40.95 -3.35
C TYR A 745 -3.71 -40.61 -2.85
N ASP A 746 -3.78 -39.89 -1.76
CA ASP A 746 -5.05 -39.46 -1.14
C ASP A 746 -5.36 -37.97 -1.41
N LYS A 747 -4.41 -37.27 -2.08
CA LYS A 747 -4.52 -35.84 -2.37
C LYS A 747 -4.40 -35.50 -3.86
#